data_3fcb8382c70f53ef76d6ea07b6e2550c
#
_entry.id   3fcb8382c70f53ef76d6ea07b6e2550c
#
_cell.length_a   1.000
_cell.length_b   1.000
_cell.length_c   1.000
_cell.angle_alpha   90.00
_cell.angle_beta   90.00
_cell.angle_gamma   90.00
#
_symmetry.space_group_name_H-M   'P 1'
#
loop_
_entity.id
_entity.type
_entity.pdbx_description
1 polymer ?
#
loop_
_entity_poly.entity_id
_entity_poly.type
_entity_poly.pdbx_seq_one_letter_code
_entity_poly.pdbx_strand_id
1 'polypeptide(L)'
;MPEANGYYRLENSFHQAPPGAKKLGPADPNEVLPVTITVRRRPGSPSLPDQEHWASTPPGERQFLSSDEFEERYGADPGDLELVASFVRERGLTLVDTNPSQRTVVASGTVANLSKAFSVELGRYETDDIVEKPRRPIRVAEKAPGKQKKQGEAEKTVYVGFEGYVHIPERLANVVEGVFGLDRRRLARRAMVPFPTITPLTPPQVAKLYDFPATPPHMHKETIGLLEFSNPMFGTCGYYPGDVTSFFTTPLGIGPGYTAPGLTDIGVNGASNAPGGPDDIEVALDIQVAGAAAQGAHINVYFTTWDENGWILAVKRAVHPKPGERRPSVLSISWAWSEFDTIGGLTWTKAVMDAVSTTFQEAAMFGITVFAASGDYGSSAGIPGATAHVAYPESDPWVTSVGGTTIGNVSGSSFTEVTWVASGVEFGTTGGGVSDAFHLPFWQHHHNIPPSVNPGHHRGRGVPDIAGYASGYTIVYSGAQVPDVQGTSEAAPLYAGLIALINGHLGERVGYLNPTLYSHRLQHCFRDIADGRNNSDLGAPGYTSVPGWDACTGLGSVKGHALLKALEHHLLAVHAGHGEESFTGKVAGLVFDRFGEFEGFLLAEVHGGERKFDSREKEVQQVVGRAWSEHVTTTVTVRDKEAREPVSITLRDHS
;
A
#
# COMPACT_ATOMS: atom_id res chain seq x y z
N MET A 1 33.40 -3.30 -1.44
CA MET A 1 34.81 -3.76 -1.55
C MET A 1 35.10 -4.66 -0.35
N PRO A 2 35.84 -5.77 -0.47
CA PRO A 2 36.17 -6.58 0.68
C PRO A 2 37.03 -5.75 1.66
N GLU A 3 36.57 -5.67 2.91
CA GLU A 3 37.36 -5.08 3.96
C GLU A 3 38.42 -6.08 4.47
N ALA A 4 39.48 -5.61 5.12
CA ALA A 4 40.72 -6.33 5.41
C ALA A 4 40.59 -7.65 6.24
N ASN A 5 39.37 -8.17 6.51
CA ASN A 5 39.11 -9.33 7.38
C ASN A 5 38.21 -10.42 6.77
N GLY A 6 38.02 -10.48 5.43
CA GLY A 6 37.17 -11.50 4.80
C GLY A 6 35.65 -11.25 4.99
N TYR A 7 35.26 -10.02 5.33
CA TYR A 7 33.90 -9.56 5.39
C TYR A 7 33.59 -8.60 4.23
N TYR A 8 32.37 -8.63 3.76
CA TYR A 8 31.81 -7.80 2.71
C TYR A 8 30.75 -6.88 3.30
N ARG A 9 30.83 -5.59 2.98
CA ARG A 9 29.85 -4.58 3.40
C ARG A 9 28.58 -4.69 2.55
N LEU A 10 27.42 -4.84 3.17
CA LEU A 10 26.11 -4.77 2.52
C LEU A 10 25.76 -3.30 2.24
N GLU A 11 25.85 -2.86 0.99
CA GLU A 11 25.77 -1.43 0.63
C GLU A 11 24.45 -0.77 1.01
N ASN A 12 23.30 -1.47 0.90
CA ASN A 12 21.99 -0.92 1.21
C ASN A 12 21.61 -1.01 2.70
N SER A 13 22.51 -1.48 3.58
CA SER A 13 22.25 -1.73 4.99
C SER A 13 22.67 -0.59 5.92
N PHE A 14 22.89 0.61 5.40
CA PHE A 14 23.30 1.73 6.24
C PHE A 14 22.20 2.15 7.21
N HIS A 15 22.53 2.15 8.49
CA HIS A 15 21.68 2.64 9.57
C HIS A 15 22.32 3.84 10.25
N GLN A 16 21.49 4.80 10.60
CA GLN A 16 21.84 5.95 11.40
C GLN A 16 20.78 6.13 12.50
N ALA A 17 21.21 6.50 13.70
CA ALA A 17 20.25 6.82 14.74
C ALA A 17 19.36 8.00 14.31
N PRO A 18 18.05 7.98 14.62
CA PRO A 18 17.19 9.12 14.34
C PRO A 18 17.72 10.39 14.97
N PRO A 19 17.49 11.54 14.37
CA PRO A 19 17.87 12.82 14.95
C PRO A 19 17.28 13.00 16.36
N GLY A 20 18.10 13.46 17.29
CA GLY A 20 17.70 13.57 18.69
C GLY A 20 17.76 12.28 19.49
N ALA A 21 17.96 11.12 18.86
CA ALA A 21 18.17 9.88 19.59
C ALA A 21 19.46 9.92 20.41
N LYS A 22 19.39 9.43 21.64
CA LYS A 22 20.53 9.39 22.56
C LYS A 22 21.01 7.96 22.74
N LYS A 23 22.27 7.69 22.38
CA LYS A 23 22.91 6.39 22.68
C LYS A 23 23.10 6.28 24.19
N LEU A 24 22.46 5.28 24.82
CA LEU A 24 22.52 5.04 26.26
C LEU A 24 23.71 4.14 26.66
N GLY A 25 24.23 3.35 25.72
CA GLY A 25 25.31 2.41 25.93
C GLY A 25 25.14 1.13 25.12
N PRO A 26 25.96 0.10 25.38
CA PRO A 26 25.83 -1.18 24.70
C PRO A 26 24.47 -1.86 25.03
N ALA A 27 23.93 -2.63 24.11
CA ALA A 27 22.79 -3.49 24.37
C ALA A 27 23.16 -4.66 25.30
N ASP A 28 22.17 -5.27 25.97
CA ASP A 28 22.43 -6.45 26.81
C ASP A 28 22.98 -7.59 25.93
N PRO A 29 24.21 -8.08 26.18
CA PRO A 29 24.80 -9.11 25.33
C PRO A 29 24.02 -10.43 25.32
N ASN A 30 23.18 -10.68 26.33
CA ASN A 30 22.38 -11.90 26.45
C ASN A 30 20.95 -11.74 25.91
N GLU A 31 20.52 -10.55 25.58
CA GLU A 31 19.22 -10.33 24.94
C GLU A 31 19.15 -11.09 23.62
N VAL A 32 18.05 -11.81 23.39
CA VAL A 32 17.84 -12.61 22.18
C VAL A 32 16.96 -11.85 21.20
N LEU A 33 17.47 -11.65 19.99
CA LEU A 33 16.75 -10.94 18.93
C LEU A 33 16.49 -11.88 17.73
N PRO A 34 15.33 -11.78 17.11
CA PRO A 34 15.08 -12.41 15.82
C PRO A 34 15.70 -11.57 14.70
N VAL A 35 16.22 -12.25 13.67
CA VAL A 35 16.74 -11.61 12.46
C VAL A 35 16.24 -12.35 11.23
N THR A 36 15.96 -11.62 10.16
CA THR A 36 15.61 -12.17 8.86
C THR A 36 16.71 -11.83 7.86
N ILE A 37 17.21 -12.85 7.19
CA ILE A 37 18.20 -12.74 6.11
C ILE A 37 17.47 -13.01 4.80
N THR A 38 17.42 -12.01 3.92
CA THR A 38 16.84 -12.16 2.57
C THR A 38 17.90 -12.64 1.60
N VAL A 39 17.56 -13.68 0.86
CA VAL A 39 18.42 -14.33 -0.13
C VAL A 39 17.98 -13.93 -1.54
N ARG A 40 18.93 -13.82 -2.45
CA ARG A 40 18.65 -13.53 -3.86
C ARG A 40 17.69 -14.55 -4.49
N ARG A 41 17.07 -14.16 -5.59
CA ARG A 41 16.38 -15.14 -6.45
C ARG A 41 17.41 -16.10 -7.04
N ARG A 42 16.94 -17.29 -7.39
CA ARG A 42 17.84 -18.28 -8.03
C ARG A 42 18.48 -17.67 -9.29
N PRO A 43 19.73 -17.99 -9.59
CA PRO A 43 20.39 -17.54 -10.81
C PRO A 43 19.58 -17.92 -12.06
N GLY A 44 19.38 -16.97 -12.96
CA GLY A 44 18.60 -17.17 -14.18
C GLY A 44 17.09 -16.95 -14.03
N SER A 45 16.59 -16.56 -12.86
CA SER A 45 15.20 -16.10 -12.70
C SER A 45 14.94 -14.91 -13.63
N PRO A 46 13.74 -14.85 -14.28
CA PRO A 46 13.35 -13.67 -15.04
C PRO A 46 13.16 -12.47 -14.11
N SER A 47 13.19 -11.27 -14.68
CA SER A 47 12.79 -10.07 -13.95
C SER A 47 11.31 -10.15 -13.57
N LEU A 48 10.93 -9.55 -12.44
CA LEU A 48 9.51 -9.40 -12.10
C LEU A 48 8.86 -8.48 -13.14
N PRO A 49 7.58 -8.75 -13.50
CA PRO A 49 6.81 -7.85 -14.36
C PRO A 49 6.76 -6.46 -13.74
N ASP A 50 7.09 -5.44 -14.50
CA ASP A 50 7.06 -4.05 -14.08
C ASP A 50 5.64 -3.46 -14.16
N GLN A 51 5.52 -2.19 -13.82
CA GLN A 51 4.23 -1.48 -13.86
C GLN A 51 3.69 -1.32 -15.28
N GLU A 52 4.57 -1.20 -16.30
CA GLU A 52 4.18 -1.08 -17.70
C GLU A 52 3.56 -2.38 -18.21
N HIS A 53 4.08 -3.53 -17.79
CA HIS A 53 3.48 -4.83 -18.07
C HIS A 53 2.02 -4.88 -17.57
N TRP A 54 1.78 -4.48 -16.33
CA TRP A 54 0.44 -4.50 -15.75
C TRP A 54 -0.49 -3.45 -16.35
N ALA A 55 0.03 -2.30 -16.77
CA ALA A 55 -0.75 -1.27 -17.46
C ALA A 55 -1.19 -1.72 -18.85
N SER A 56 -0.31 -2.43 -19.57
CA SER A 56 -0.60 -2.95 -20.90
C SER A 56 -1.47 -4.21 -20.89
N THR A 57 -1.65 -4.84 -19.72
CA THR A 57 -2.45 -6.05 -19.55
C THR A 57 -3.73 -5.70 -18.78
N PRO A 58 -4.87 -5.59 -19.46
CA PRO A 58 -6.16 -5.30 -18.80
C PRO A 58 -6.48 -6.35 -17.73
N PRO A 59 -7.24 -6.00 -16.67
CA PRO A 59 -7.55 -6.94 -15.57
C PRO A 59 -8.04 -8.32 -16.04
N GLY A 60 -8.87 -8.40 -17.06
CA GLY A 60 -9.38 -9.68 -17.60
C GLY A 60 -8.38 -10.52 -18.40
N GLU A 61 -7.21 -9.99 -18.73
CA GLU A 61 -6.16 -10.72 -19.44
C GLU A 61 -5.01 -11.13 -18.50
N ARG A 62 -5.06 -10.67 -17.25
CA ARG A 62 -4.01 -10.93 -16.27
C ARG A 62 -3.99 -12.39 -15.86
N GLN A 63 -2.85 -13.02 -16.02
CA GLN A 63 -2.60 -14.37 -15.52
C GLN A 63 -1.83 -14.30 -14.22
N PHE A 64 -2.45 -14.80 -13.15
CA PHE A 64 -1.84 -14.83 -11.84
C PHE A 64 -1.21 -16.19 -11.56
N LEU A 65 -0.05 -16.17 -10.91
CA LEU A 65 0.70 -17.38 -10.62
C LEU A 65 0.13 -18.13 -9.41
N SER A 66 0.25 -19.44 -9.45
CA SER A 66 0.16 -20.26 -8.25
C SER A 66 1.42 -20.11 -7.38
N SER A 67 1.35 -20.58 -6.12
CA SER A 67 2.53 -20.61 -5.22
C SER A 67 3.69 -21.40 -5.80
N ASP A 68 3.38 -22.57 -6.37
CA ASP A 68 4.39 -23.49 -6.91
C ASP A 68 5.07 -22.90 -8.15
N GLU A 69 4.29 -22.32 -9.07
CA GLU A 69 4.84 -21.63 -10.25
C GLU A 69 5.72 -20.44 -9.87
N PHE A 70 5.31 -19.67 -8.85
CA PHE A 70 6.11 -18.56 -8.37
C PHE A 70 7.42 -19.05 -7.76
N GLU A 71 7.36 -20.04 -6.87
CA GLU A 71 8.55 -20.59 -6.21
C GLU A 71 9.53 -21.19 -7.24
N GLU A 72 9.01 -21.93 -8.23
CA GLU A 72 9.82 -22.50 -9.30
C GLU A 72 10.56 -21.41 -10.10
N ARG A 73 9.89 -20.31 -10.43
CA ARG A 73 10.43 -19.27 -11.34
C ARG A 73 11.20 -18.17 -10.62
N TYR A 74 10.79 -17.81 -9.40
CA TYR A 74 11.26 -16.60 -8.69
C TYR A 74 11.78 -16.87 -7.27
N GLY A 75 11.62 -18.06 -6.76
CA GLY A 75 12.09 -18.47 -5.43
C GLY A 75 13.61 -18.46 -5.29
N ALA A 76 14.09 -18.59 -4.07
CA ALA A 76 15.51 -18.76 -3.79
C ALA A 76 16.03 -20.12 -4.25
N ASP A 77 17.32 -20.20 -4.56
CA ASP A 77 18.00 -21.46 -4.75
C ASP A 77 18.15 -22.22 -3.40
N PRO A 78 17.78 -23.50 -3.32
CA PRO A 78 17.94 -24.28 -2.08
C PRO A 78 19.37 -24.32 -1.55
N GLY A 79 20.38 -24.29 -2.43
CA GLY A 79 21.79 -24.25 -2.07
C GLY A 79 22.19 -22.92 -1.44
N ASP A 80 21.65 -21.80 -1.95
CA ASP A 80 21.86 -20.48 -1.36
C ASP A 80 21.22 -20.38 0.02
N LEU A 81 20.01 -20.93 0.21
CA LEU A 81 19.35 -21.01 1.53
C LEU A 81 20.14 -21.82 2.53
N GLU A 82 20.65 -23.01 2.13
CA GLU A 82 21.46 -23.85 3.02
C GLU A 82 22.82 -23.21 3.32
N LEU A 83 23.41 -22.48 2.38
CA LEU A 83 24.66 -21.73 2.62
C LEU A 83 24.47 -20.69 3.73
N VAL A 84 23.34 -19.96 3.71
CA VAL A 84 22.99 -18.99 4.76
C VAL A 84 22.61 -19.70 6.07
N ALA A 85 21.84 -20.79 6.01
CA ALA A 85 21.49 -21.58 7.18
C ALA A 85 22.72 -22.17 7.88
N SER A 86 23.72 -22.60 7.11
CA SER A 86 25.02 -23.07 7.62
C SER A 86 25.78 -21.93 8.33
N PHE A 87 25.81 -20.74 7.72
CA PHE A 87 26.40 -19.55 8.36
C PHE A 87 25.72 -19.21 9.69
N VAL A 88 24.38 -19.26 9.75
CA VAL A 88 23.59 -19.05 10.98
C VAL A 88 24.07 -20.01 12.09
N ARG A 89 24.17 -21.31 11.79
CA ARG A 89 24.63 -22.31 12.75
C ARG A 89 26.10 -22.11 13.18
N GLU A 90 26.98 -21.82 12.23
CA GLU A 90 28.41 -21.56 12.50
C GLU A 90 28.64 -20.35 13.43
N ARG A 91 27.74 -19.38 13.41
CA ARG A 91 27.80 -18.18 14.26
C ARG A 91 27.09 -18.35 15.61
N GLY A 92 26.64 -19.57 15.94
CA GLY A 92 25.94 -19.84 17.19
C GLY A 92 24.56 -19.19 17.26
N LEU A 93 23.93 -18.97 16.11
CA LEU A 93 22.56 -18.51 15.99
C LEU A 93 21.63 -19.72 15.85
N THR A 94 20.40 -19.59 16.29
CA THR A 94 19.36 -20.61 16.14
C THR A 94 18.60 -20.38 14.84
N LEU A 95 18.62 -21.37 13.94
CA LEU A 95 17.79 -21.34 12.74
C LEU A 95 16.33 -21.57 13.15
N VAL A 96 15.45 -20.65 12.76
CA VAL A 96 14.01 -20.68 13.08
C VAL A 96 13.20 -21.18 11.90
N ASP A 97 13.44 -20.63 10.70
CA ASP A 97 12.69 -21.00 9.49
C ASP A 97 13.52 -20.73 8.22
N THR A 98 13.19 -21.44 7.15
CA THR A 98 13.69 -21.18 5.80
C THR A 98 12.53 -21.25 4.83
N ASN A 99 12.39 -20.26 3.97
CA ASN A 99 11.28 -20.19 3.03
C ASN A 99 11.77 -19.81 1.62
N PRO A 100 11.71 -20.74 0.66
CA PRO A 100 12.17 -20.50 -0.71
C PRO A 100 11.34 -19.43 -1.43
N SER A 101 10.01 -19.45 -1.31
CA SER A 101 9.12 -18.48 -1.96
C SER A 101 9.31 -17.07 -1.40
N GLN A 102 9.46 -16.93 -0.08
CA GLN A 102 9.76 -15.67 0.59
C GLN A 102 11.23 -15.25 0.45
N ARG A 103 12.09 -16.18 0.01
CA ARG A 103 13.54 -15.99 -0.11
C ARG A 103 14.19 -15.58 1.22
N THR A 104 13.77 -16.21 2.33
CA THR A 104 14.19 -15.85 3.68
C THR A 104 14.80 -17.01 4.45
N VAL A 105 15.79 -16.65 5.27
CA VAL A 105 16.29 -17.47 6.39
C VAL A 105 16.05 -16.68 7.65
N VAL A 106 15.17 -17.16 8.52
CA VAL A 106 14.84 -16.55 9.81
C VAL A 106 15.69 -17.23 10.89
N ALA A 107 16.36 -16.43 11.68
CA ALA A 107 17.22 -16.90 12.78
C ALA A 107 16.98 -16.08 14.04
N SER A 108 17.42 -16.57 15.17
CA SER A 108 17.49 -15.83 16.43
C SER A 108 18.84 -16.03 17.10
N GLY A 109 19.27 -15.04 17.87
CA GLY A 109 20.53 -15.13 18.59
C GLY A 109 20.71 -14.04 19.63
N THR A 110 21.67 -14.25 20.52
CA THR A 110 22.01 -13.21 21.48
C THR A 110 22.62 -11.99 20.79
N VAL A 111 22.44 -10.80 21.35
CA VAL A 111 23.08 -9.56 20.90
C VAL A 111 24.58 -9.77 20.69
N ALA A 112 25.26 -10.48 21.58
CA ALA A 112 26.69 -10.79 21.46
C ALA A 112 27.02 -11.62 20.21
N ASN A 113 26.18 -12.63 19.88
CA ASN A 113 26.39 -13.48 18.71
C ASN A 113 26.03 -12.75 17.42
N LEU A 114 24.95 -11.98 17.42
CA LEU A 114 24.52 -11.17 16.26
C LEU A 114 25.55 -10.09 15.94
N SER A 115 26.07 -9.38 16.95
CA SER A 115 27.13 -8.38 16.76
C SER A 115 28.36 -8.97 16.09
N LYS A 116 28.78 -10.19 16.50
CA LYS A 116 29.91 -10.90 15.88
C LYS A 116 29.57 -11.43 14.48
N ALA A 117 28.37 -11.97 14.29
CA ALA A 117 27.94 -12.55 13.01
C ALA A 117 27.91 -11.51 11.90
N PHE A 118 27.43 -10.31 12.20
CA PHE A 118 27.20 -9.24 11.25
C PHE A 118 28.16 -8.06 11.36
N SER A 119 29.18 -8.17 12.23
CA SER A 119 30.19 -7.15 12.49
C SER A 119 29.59 -5.75 12.76
N VAL A 120 28.57 -5.69 13.63
CA VAL A 120 27.88 -4.47 14.07
C VAL A 120 28.01 -4.29 15.57
N GLU A 121 28.02 -3.03 16.02
CA GLU A 121 27.97 -2.69 17.46
C GLU A 121 26.53 -2.38 17.86
N LEU A 122 25.82 -3.34 18.44
CA LEU A 122 24.46 -3.16 18.90
C LEU A 122 24.43 -2.36 20.20
N GLY A 123 23.69 -1.27 20.21
CA GLY A 123 23.53 -0.35 21.33
C GLY A 123 22.07 -0.14 21.70
N ARG A 124 21.87 0.46 22.88
CA ARG A 124 20.57 0.97 23.32
C ARG A 124 20.48 2.44 23.00
N TYR A 125 19.39 2.82 22.37
CA TYR A 125 19.08 4.19 22.00
C TYR A 125 17.77 4.62 22.66
N GLU A 126 17.72 5.87 23.12
CA GLU A 126 16.54 6.53 23.62
C GLU A 126 16.13 7.60 22.61
N THR A 127 14.89 7.57 22.18
CA THR A 127 14.28 8.62 21.36
C THR A 127 13.05 9.16 22.07
N ASP A 128 12.77 10.44 21.88
CA ASP A 128 11.47 10.96 22.27
C ASP A 128 10.45 10.34 21.33
N ASP A 129 9.54 9.55 21.87
CA ASP A 129 8.38 9.14 21.11
C ASP A 129 7.67 10.41 20.66
N ILE A 130 7.34 10.49 19.39
CA ILE A 130 6.38 11.48 18.91
C ILE A 130 5.05 10.97 19.44
N VAL A 131 4.83 11.19 20.74
CA VAL A 131 3.60 10.79 21.40
C VAL A 131 2.49 11.59 20.75
N GLU A 132 1.55 10.90 20.14
CA GLU A 132 0.22 11.43 20.03
C GLU A 132 -0.22 11.83 21.43
N LYS A 133 -0.11 13.10 21.75
CA LYS A 133 -0.76 13.58 22.98
C LYS A 133 -2.23 13.34 22.77
N PRO A 134 -2.88 12.39 23.47
CA PRO A 134 -4.31 12.29 23.46
C PRO A 134 -4.81 13.63 24.04
N ARG A 135 -5.26 14.53 23.18
CA ARG A 135 -5.69 15.86 23.62
C ARG A 135 -6.98 15.79 24.42
N ARG A 136 -7.68 14.65 24.39
CA ARG A 136 -8.71 14.27 25.39
C ARG A 136 -8.82 12.73 25.46
N PRO A 137 -8.89 12.15 26.67
CA PRO A 137 -9.20 10.73 26.79
C PRO A 137 -10.58 10.45 26.20
N ILE A 138 -10.68 9.37 25.40
CA ILE A 138 -11.98 8.79 25.04
C ILE A 138 -12.73 8.56 26.35
N ARG A 139 -13.89 9.20 26.54
CA ARG A 139 -14.79 8.86 27.64
C ARG A 139 -15.46 7.51 27.35
N VAL A 140 -14.69 6.45 27.41
CA VAL A 140 -15.25 5.13 27.69
C VAL A 140 -15.63 5.17 29.17
N ALA A 141 -16.86 4.83 29.48
CA ALA A 141 -17.36 4.85 30.86
C ALA A 141 -16.37 4.11 31.76
N GLU A 142 -15.77 4.83 32.70
CA GLU A 142 -14.70 4.36 33.57
C GLU A 142 -15.12 3.09 34.32
N LYS A 143 -14.46 1.99 34.02
CA LYS A 143 -14.34 0.85 34.93
C LYS A 143 -12.94 0.22 34.84
N ALA A 144 -11.91 0.93 35.27
CA ALA A 144 -10.72 0.34 35.88
C ALA A 144 -9.92 1.46 36.60
N PRO A 145 -9.53 1.29 37.88
CA PRO A 145 -8.68 2.25 38.58
C PRO A 145 -7.21 1.97 38.20
N GLY A 146 -6.73 2.57 37.14
CA GLY A 146 -5.31 2.67 36.79
C GLY A 146 -4.78 4.04 37.19
N LYS A 147 -3.59 4.08 37.79
CA LYS A 147 -2.91 5.31 38.25
C LYS A 147 -2.81 6.32 37.10
N GLN A 148 -3.43 7.49 37.25
CA GLN A 148 -3.24 8.63 36.37
C GLN A 148 -1.77 9.04 36.36
N LYS A 149 -1.09 8.88 35.20
CA LYS A 149 0.21 9.48 34.95
C LYS A 149 0.03 10.99 34.72
N LYS A 150 0.97 11.79 35.23
CA LYS A 150 0.98 13.25 35.05
C LYS A 150 1.07 13.61 33.57
N GLN A 151 0.14 14.46 33.10
CA GLN A 151 0.19 15.06 31.78
C GLN A 151 1.45 15.93 31.63
N GLY A 152 2.28 15.69 30.61
CA GLY A 152 3.25 16.68 30.15
C GLY A 152 4.66 16.21 29.78
N GLU A 153 5.06 14.96 29.98
CA GLU A 153 6.37 14.48 29.53
C GLU A 153 6.20 13.60 28.29
N ALA A 154 6.99 13.88 27.23
CA ALA A 154 7.10 12.99 26.09
C ALA A 154 7.52 11.59 26.58
N GLU A 155 6.81 10.57 26.19
CA GLU A 155 7.16 9.20 26.53
C GLU A 155 8.45 8.87 25.76
N LYS A 156 9.47 8.39 26.48
CA LYS A 156 10.74 8.03 25.88
C LYS A 156 10.74 6.56 25.55
N THR A 157 10.99 6.25 24.29
CA THR A 157 11.12 4.87 23.83
C THR A 157 12.59 4.48 23.77
N VAL A 158 12.91 3.31 24.34
CA VAL A 158 14.24 2.72 24.26
C VAL A 158 14.20 1.51 23.35
N TYR A 159 15.10 1.48 22.38
CA TYR A 159 15.21 0.38 21.43
C TYR A 159 16.66 -0.08 21.26
N VAL A 160 16.85 -1.29 20.73
CA VAL A 160 18.16 -1.79 20.28
C VAL A 160 18.36 -1.39 18.83
N GLY A 161 19.52 -0.86 18.49
CA GLY A 161 19.88 -0.46 17.14
C GLY A 161 21.39 -0.37 16.96
N PHE A 162 21.83 0.08 15.80
CA PHE A 162 23.23 0.29 15.47
C PHE A 162 23.40 1.44 14.49
N GLU A 163 24.64 1.89 14.32
CA GLU A 163 25.03 2.88 13.30
C GLU A 163 26.07 2.26 12.38
N GLY A 164 25.96 2.58 11.09
CA GLY A 164 26.86 2.07 10.06
C GLY A 164 26.22 0.96 9.20
N TYR A 165 27.04 0.09 8.69
CA TYR A 165 26.64 -0.97 7.76
C TYR A 165 26.68 -2.34 8.40
N VAL A 166 25.80 -3.23 7.91
CA VAL A 166 25.90 -4.67 8.17
C VAL A 166 27.02 -5.26 7.30
N HIS A 167 27.79 -6.15 7.87
CA HIS A 167 28.85 -6.87 7.18
C HIS A 167 28.59 -8.38 7.26
N ILE A 168 28.83 -9.07 6.16
CA ILE A 168 28.63 -10.51 6.01
C ILE A 168 29.95 -11.15 5.48
N PRO A 169 30.19 -12.44 5.72
CA PRO A 169 31.33 -13.13 5.09
C PRO A 169 31.31 -13.01 3.57
N GLU A 170 32.47 -12.84 2.94
CA GLU A 170 32.61 -12.66 1.49
C GLU A 170 31.92 -13.75 0.67
N ARG A 171 31.90 -15.00 1.17
CA ARG A 171 31.17 -16.12 0.54
C ARG A 171 29.66 -15.91 0.40
N LEU A 172 29.08 -14.98 1.18
CA LEU A 172 27.66 -14.64 1.16
C LEU A 172 27.35 -13.37 0.35
N ALA A 173 28.37 -12.64 -0.12
CA ALA A 173 28.23 -11.32 -0.74
C ALA A 173 27.30 -11.29 -1.95
N ASN A 174 27.26 -12.38 -2.73
CA ASN A 174 26.39 -12.49 -3.90
C ASN A 174 25.10 -13.30 -3.64
N VAL A 175 24.83 -13.65 -2.38
CA VAL A 175 23.70 -14.49 -1.98
C VAL A 175 22.74 -13.70 -1.11
N VAL A 176 23.24 -12.92 -0.15
CA VAL A 176 22.44 -12.15 0.80
C VAL A 176 22.15 -10.77 0.22
N GLU A 177 20.87 -10.43 0.14
CA GLU A 177 20.36 -9.12 -0.29
C GLU A 177 20.10 -8.17 0.88
N GLY A 178 19.76 -8.69 2.06
CA GLY A 178 19.46 -7.88 3.23
C GLY A 178 19.50 -8.68 4.54
N VAL A 179 19.71 -7.99 5.65
CA VAL A 179 19.64 -8.51 7.02
C VAL A 179 18.83 -7.54 7.85
N PHE A 180 17.72 -7.99 8.42
CA PHE A 180 16.73 -7.17 9.11
C PHE A 180 16.48 -7.66 10.53
N GLY A 181 16.09 -6.76 11.45
CA GLY A 181 15.82 -7.07 12.85
C GLY A 181 16.98 -6.74 13.81
N LEU A 182 18.08 -6.19 13.30
CA LEU A 182 19.17 -5.65 14.12
C LEU A 182 18.86 -4.24 14.66
N ASP A 183 18.00 -3.50 13.97
CA ASP A 183 17.41 -2.25 14.42
C ASP A 183 15.95 -2.45 14.77
N ARG A 184 15.57 -2.12 16.00
CA ARG A 184 14.24 -2.35 16.58
C ARG A 184 13.46 -1.06 16.79
N ARG A 185 13.84 0.03 16.11
CA ARG A 185 13.07 1.28 16.14
C ARG A 185 11.64 1.06 15.62
N ARG A 186 10.73 1.88 16.14
CA ARG A 186 9.33 1.82 15.71
C ARG A 186 9.16 2.42 14.32
N LEU A 187 8.54 1.68 13.40
CA LEU A 187 8.22 2.07 12.02
C LEU A 187 6.73 1.88 11.68
N ALA A 188 5.86 1.87 12.68
CA ALA A 188 4.43 1.78 12.47
C ALA A 188 3.68 2.73 13.39
N ARG A 189 2.75 3.48 12.80
CA ARG A 189 1.83 4.39 13.47
C ARG A 189 0.47 4.23 12.82
N ARG A 190 -0.59 4.20 13.63
CA ARG A 190 -1.95 4.16 13.12
C ARG A 190 -2.34 5.48 12.46
N ALA A 191 -3.22 5.40 11.47
CA ALA A 191 -3.84 6.53 10.82
C ALA A 191 -5.27 6.72 11.38
N MET A 192 -5.40 7.15 12.65
CA MET A 192 -6.70 7.35 13.29
C MET A 192 -6.66 8.39 14.40
N VAL A 193 -7.73 9.19 14.50
CA VAL A 193 -7.93 10.19 15.56
C VAL A 193 -9.38 10.17 16.06
N PRO A 194 -9.67 10.05 17.36
CA PRO A 194 -11.03 10.10 17.91
C PRO A 194 -11.50 11.55 18.14
N PHE A 195 -12.66 11.97 17.56
CA PHE A 195 -13.29 13.28 17.80
C PHE A 195 -14.82 13.29 17.70
N PRO A 196 -15.52 14.15 18.46
CA PRO A 196 -16.95 14.28 18.41
C PRO A 196 -17.40 15.58 17.72
N THR A 197 -17.92 15.56 16.50
CA THR A 197 -18.62 16.75 15.93
C THR A 197 -19.58 16.48 14.76
N ILE A 198 -19.63 15.30 14.19
CA ILE A 198 -20.49 14.98 13.04
C ILE A 198 -21.42 13.82 13.43
N THR A 199 -22.61 13.74 12.84
CA THR A 199 -23.45 12.54 12.99
C THR A 199 -22.72 11.38 12.29
N PRO A 200 -22.21 10.38 13.03
CA PRO A 200 -21.43 9.30 12.46
C PRO A 200 -22.28 8.49 11.48
N LEU A 201 -21.66 8.10 10.36
CA LEU A 201 -22.26 7.14 9.44
C LEU A 201 -21.81 5.73 9.81
N THR A 202 -22.54 4.73 9.35
CA THR A 202 -22.09 3.34 9.41
C THR A 202 -21.45 2.92 8.07
N PRO A 203 -20.53 1.96 8.04
CA PRO A 203 -19.93 1.50 6.81
C PRO A 203 -20.93 1.10 5.72
N PRO A 204 -22.06 0.41 6.02
CA PRO A 204 -23.08 0.13 5.02
C PRO A 204 -23.80 1.38 4.46
N GLN A 205 -23.95 2.44 5.28
CA GLN A 205 -24.51 3.70 4.79
C GLN A 205 -23.57 4.37 3.79
N VAL A 206 -22.28 4.41 4.10
CA VAL A 206 -21.27 4.97 3.18
C VAL A 206 -21.15 4.12 1.92
N ALA A 207 -21.12 2.80 2.04
CA ALA A 207 -21.13 1.89 0.89
C ALA A 207 -22.31 2.15 -0.05
N LYS A 208 -23.50 2.42 0.51
CA LYS A 208 -24.69 2.80 -0.25
C LYS A 208 -24.54 4.17 -0.95
N LEU A 209 -23.96 5.17 -0.25
CA LEU A 209 -23.73 6.51 -0.82
C LEU A 209 -22.70 6.47 -1.95
N TYR A 210 -21.70 5.61 -1.84
CA TYR A 210 -20.68 5.36 -2.87
C TYR A 210 -21.13 4.35 -3.94
N ASP A 211 -22.42 3.97 -3.92
CA ASP A 211 -23.00 3.05 -4.91
C ASP A 211 -22.23 1.74 -5.02
N PHE A 212 -21.89 1.11 -3.88
CA PHE A 212 -21.24 -0.19 -3.88
C PHE A 212 -22.16 -1.26 -4.45
N PRO A 213 -21.64 -2.22 -5.21
CA PRO A 213 -22.44 -3.34 -5.70
C PRO A 213 -22.96 -4.19 -4.54
N ALA A 214 -24.11 -4.82 -4.75
CA ALA A 214 -24.65 -5.77 -3.79
C ALA A 214 -23.69 -6.95 -3.59
N THR A 215 -23.79 -7.61 -2.44
CA THR A 215 -22.98 -8.79 -2.15
C THR A 215 -23.24 -9.91 -3.16
N PRO A 216 -22.24 -10.36 -3.95
CA PRO A 216 -22.42 -11.43 -4.90
C PRO A 216 -22.49 -12.79 -4.20
N PRO A 217 -23.01 -13.84 -4.88
CA PRO A 217 -22.90 -15.21 -4.39
C PRO A 217 -21.43 -15.59 -4.20
N HIS A 218 -21.17 -16.49 -3.22
CA HIS A 218 -19.81 -17.04 -2.98
C HIS A 218 -18.75 -16.09 -2.42
N MET A 219 -19.14 -14.97 -1.81
CA MET A 219 -18.21 -14.05 -1.12
C MET A 219 -17.29 -14.75 -0.10
N HIS A 220 -17.71 -15.88 0.44
CA HIS A 220 -16.88 -16.71 1.33
C HIS A 220 -15.57 -17.24 0.69
N LYS A 221 -15.43 -17.11 -0.63
CA LYS A 221 -14.17 -17.42 -1.35
C LYS A 221 -13.20 -16.25 -1.33
N GLU A 222 -13.71 -15.02 -1.18
CA GLU A 222 -12.87 -13.83 -1.07
C GLU A 222 -12.25 -13.75 0.32
N THR A 223 -11.02 -13.28 0.37
CA THR A 223 -10.28 -13.06 1.61
C THR A 223 -9.63 -11.69 1.59
N ILE A 224 -9.92 -10.88 2.59
CA ILE A 224 -9.26 -9.60 2.84
C ILE A 224 -8.17 -9.83 3.87
N GLY A 225 -6.96 -9.32 3.64
CA GLY A 225 -5.89 -9.26 4.62
C GLY A 225 -5.87 -7.91 5.30
N LEU A 226 -5.77 -7.88 6.62
CA LEU A 226 -5.53 -6.68 7.42
C LEU A 226 -4.16 -6.81 8.08
N LEU A 227 -3.33 -5.79 7.93
CA LEU A 227 -2.00 -5.77 8.53
C LEU A 227 -2.03 -4.96 9.82
N GLU A 228 -1.74 -5.63 10.96
CA GLU A 228 -1.89 -5.06 12.29
C GLU A 228 -0.59 -5.17 13.10
N PHE A 229 -0.31 -4.15 13.90
CA PHE A 229 0.94 -4.07 14.65
C PHE A 229 0.72 -4.26 16.15
N SER A 230 1.26 -5.32 16.72
CA SER A 230 1.15 -5.69 18.13
C SER A 230 2.52 -6.10 18.67
N ASN A 231 3.07 -5.34 19.61
CA ASN A 231 4.39 -5.63 20.13
C ASN A 231 4.35 -5.78 21.65
N PRO A 232 4.70 -6.96 22.20
CA PRO A 232 4.73 -7.18 23.65
C PRO A 232 5.66 -6.24 24.42
N MET A 233 6.67 -5.65 23.76
CA MET A 233 7.62 -4.73 24.40
C MET A 233 7.17 -3.27 24.41
N PHE A 234 6.35 -2.85 23.43
CA PHE A 234 6.00 -1.43 23.22
C PHE A 234 4.50 -1.15 23.32
N GLY A 235 3.68 -2.15 23.47
CA GLY A 235 2.23 -2.08 23.55
C GLY A 235 1.59 -3.17 22.72
N THR A 236 0.81 -4.01 23.37
CA THR A 236 0.00 -5.01 22.67
C THR A 236 -1.16 -4.33 21.95
N CYS A 237 -1.59 -4.95 20.86
CA CYS A 237 -2.72 -4.50 20.07
C CYS A 237 -3.53 -5.72 19.62
N GLY A 238 -4.84 -5.57 19.57
CA GLY A 238 -5.71 -6.65 19.17
C GLY A 238 -7.18 -6.26 19.15
N TYR A 239 -8.05 -7.23 19.04
CA TYR A 239 -9.49 -7.05 19.06
C TYR A 239 -10.16 -8.10 19.94
N TYR A 240 -11.35 -7.77 20.43
CA TYR A 240 -12.22 -8.70 21.16
C TYR A 240 -13.21 -9.34 20.17
N PRO A 241 -13.22 -10.67 19.99
CA PRO A 241 -14.17 -11.34 19.08
C PRO A 241 -15.63 -11.06 19.39
N GLY A 242 -15.94 -10.82 20.68
CA GLY A 242 -17.27 -10.43 21.13
C GLY A 242 -17.72 -9.08 20.60
N ASP A 243 -16.81 -8.12 20.46
CA ASP A 243 -17.10 -6.79 19.92
C ASP A 243 -17.41 -6.87 18.43
N VAL A 244 -16.63 -7.65 17.68
CA VAL A 244 -16.92 -7.90 16.26
C VAL A 244 -18.31 -8.52 16.10
N THR A 245 -18.62 -9.57 16.88
CA THR A 245 -19.96 -10.17 16.86
C THR A 245 -21.05 -9.16 17.20
N SER A 246 -20.84 -8.36 18.24
CA SER A 246 -21.79 -7.34 18.68
C SER A 246 -22.03 -6.26 17.63
N PHE A 247 -20.98 -5.82 16.94
CA PHE A 247 -21.09 -4.83 15.86
C PHE A 247 -22.03 -5.29 14.74
N PHE A 248 -21.93 -6.55 14.33
CA PHE A 248 -22.72 -7.09 13.22
C PHE A 248 -24.12 -7.53 13.62
N THR A 249 -24.37 -7.88 14.89
CA THR A 249 -25.60 -8.56 15.29
C THR A 249 -26.47 -7.78 16.26
N THR A 250 -25.96 -6.70 16.85
CA THR A 250 -26.69 -5.93 17.86
C THR A 250 -26.86 -4.45 17.48
N PRO A 251 -27.79 -3.71 18.11
CA PRO A 251 -27.95 -2.27 17.91
C PRO A 251 -26.75 -1.41 18.37
N LEU A 252 -25.74 -2.00 19.02
CA LEU A 252 -24.49 -1.30 19.33
C LEU A 252 -23.67 -0.98 18.09
N GLY A 253 -23.80 -1.79 17.03
CA GLY A 253 -23.14 -1.56 15.75
C GLY A 253 -24.16 -1.33 14.63
N ILE A 254 -24.03 -2.10 13.54
CA ILE A 254 -24.89 -1.98 12.36
C ILE A 254 -26.23 -2.74 12.49
N GLY A 255 -26.34 -3.58 13.51
CA GLY A 255 -27.60 -4.23 13.91
C GLY A 255 -27.90 -5.56 13.24
N PRO A 256 -29.05 -6.16 13.55
CA PRO A 256 -29.45 -7.45 13.02
C PRO A 256 -29.69 -7.37 11.50
N GLY A 257 -29.31 -8.42 10.79
CA GLY A 257 -29.40 -8.50 9.33
C GLY A 257 -28.03 -8.57 8.63
N TYR A 258 -26.97 -8.35 9.40
CA TYR A 258 -25.59 -8.51 8.95
C TYR A 258 -24.96 -9.75 9.60
N THR A 259 -23.96 -10.31 8.93
CA THR A 259 -23.22 -11.48 9.43
C THR A 259 -21.78 -11.08 9.71
N ALA A 260 -21.28 -11.40 10.89
CA ALA A 260 -19.86 -11.18 11.20
C ALA A 260 -18.96 -11.98 10.24
N PRO A 261 -17.84 -11.40 9.79
CA PRO A 261 -16.90 -12.10 8.91
C PRO A 261 -16.27 -13.31 9.64
N GLY A 262 -15.91 -14.34 8.87
CA GLY A 262 -14.99 -15.35 9.36
C GLY A 262 -13.61 -14.74 9.55
N LEU A 263 -12.99 -14.95 10.71
CA LEU A 263 -11.69 -14.37 11.05
C LEU A 263 -10.63 -15.45 11.19
N THR A 264 -9.40 -15.14 10.75
CA THR A 264 -8.20 -15.94 11.04
C THR A 264 -7.09 -15.02 11.52
N ASP A 265 -6.66 -15.19 12.77
CA ASP A 265 -5.51 -14.48 13.32
C ASP A 265 -4.22 -15.17 12.88
N ILE A 266 -3.31 -14.42 12.28
CA ILE A 266 -2.01 -14.88 11.78
C ILE A 266 -0.91 -14.12 12.50
N GLY A 267 -0.27 -14.78 13.46
CA GLY A 267 0.87 -14.22 14.18
C GLY A 267 2.16 -14.27 13.35
N VAL A 268 2.87 -13.16 13.30
CA VAL A 268 4.12 -12.99 12.57
C VAL A 268 5.15 -12.35 13.50
N ASN A 269 6.41 -12.79 13.42
CA ASN A 269 7.52 -12.25 14.22
C ASN A 269 7.25 -12.26 15.75
N GLY A 270 6.50 -13.27 16.23
CA GLY A 270 6.17 -13.42 17.65
C GLY A 270 5.01 -12.56 18.16
N ALA A 271 4.38 -11.76 17.30
CA ALA A 271 3.17 -11.02 17.64
C ALA A 271 1.91 -11.89 17.50
N SER A 272 0.83 -11.48 18.15
CA SER A 272 -0.46 -12.16 18.12
C SER A 272 -1.57 -11.17 18.47
N ASN A 273 -2.82 -11.58 18.29
CA ASN A 273 -3.97 -10.85 18.82
C ASN A 273 -3.86 -10.76 20.35
N ALA A 274 -3.62 -9.59 20.87
CA ALA A 274 -3.39 -9.34 22.30
C ALA A 274 -4.05 -8.01 22.73
N PRO A 275 -5.40 -7.98 22.80
CA PRO A 275 -6.12 -6.77 23.14
C PRO A 275 -5.84 -6.30 24.57
N GLY A 276 -5.99 -5.01 24.80
CA GLY A 276 -5.74 -4.30 26.06
C GLY A 276 -4.84 -3.08 25.88
N GLY A 277 -4.38 -2.83 24.67
CA GLY A 277 -3.55 -1.69 24.30
C GLY A 277 -4.33 -0.48 23.78
N PRO A 278 -3.65 0.67 23.66
CA PRO A 278 -4.28 1.90 23.18
C PRO A 278 -4.65 1.86 21.69
N ASP A 279 -4.03 0.96 20.94
CA ASP A 279 -4.19 0.87 19.49
C ASP A 279 -5.19 -0.21 19.05
N ASP A 280 -5.84 -0.91 20.01
CA ASP A 280 -6.87 -1.93 19.74
C ASP A 280 -8.04 -1.40 18.89
N ILE A 281 -8.33 -0.12 19.04
CA ILE A 281 -9.43 0.54 18.35
C ILE A 281 -9.22 0.56 16.84
N GLU A 282 -7.96 0.58 16.38
CA GLU A 282 -7.58 0.49 14.98
C GLU A 282 -7.94 -0.88 14.41
N VAL A 283 -7.54 -1.95 15.10
CA VAL A 283 -7.85 -3.33 14.68
C VAL A 283 -9.36 -3.58 14.64
N ALA A 284 -10.07 -3.07 15.65
CA ALA A 284 -11.53 -3.18 15.69
C ALA A 284 -12.21 -2.42 14.55
N LEU A 285 -11.69 -1.23 14.19
CA LEU A 285 -12.16 -0.42 13.08
C LEU A 285 -11.97 -1.16 11.75
N ASP A 286 -10.76 -1.60 11.46
CA ASP A 286 -10.40 -2.24 10.19
C ASP A 286 -11.27 -3.48 9.94
N ILE A 287 -11.41 -4.36 10.94
CA ILE A 287 -12.25 -5.57 10.85
C ILE A 287 -13.71 -5.21 10.60
N GLN A 288 -14.25 -4.24 11.36
CA GLN A 288 -15.65 -3.89 11.30
C GLN A 288 -16.01 -3.17 9.99
N VAL A 289 -15.13 -2.30 9.50
CA VAL A 289 -15.35 -1.59 8.23
C VAL A 289 -15.20 -2.54 7.03
N ALA A 290 -14.10 -3.29 6.94
CA ALA A 290 -13.90 -4.24 5.84
C ALA A 290 -14.98 -5.31 5.79
N GLY A 291 -15.34 -5.89 6.95
CA GLY A 291 -16.38 -6.90 7.05
C GLY A 291 -17.78 -6.38 6.73
N ALA A 292 -18.08 -5.13 7.08
CA ALA A 292 -19.35 -4.49 6.75
C ALA A 292 -19.46 -4.12 5.27
N ALA A 293 -18.37 -3.67 4.67
CA ALA A 293 -18.30 -3.35 3.24
C ALA A 293 -18.40 -4.60 2.35
N ALA A 294 -17.77 -5.71 2.76
CA ALA A 294 -17.71 -6.97 2.00
C ALA A 294 -18.37 -8.13 2.76
N GLN A 295 -19.69 -8.06 2.91
CA GLN A 295 -20.47 -9.08 3.62
C GLN A 295 -20.18 -10.49 3.10
N GLY A 296 -19.80 -11.39 4.02
CA GLY A 296 -19.52 -12.78 3.72
C GLY A 296 -18.08 -13.08 3.29
N ALA A 297 -17.24 -12.08 3.06
CA ALA A 297 -15.80 -12.30 2.87
C ALA A 297 -15.14 -12.82 4.15
N HIS A 298 -14.04 -13.56 4.01
CA HIS A 298 -13.18 -13.95 5.11
C HIS A 298 -12.12 -12.88 5.37
N ILE A 299 -11.71 -12.69 6.61
CA ILE A 299 -10.66 -11.73 6.96
C ILE A 299 -9.50 -12.44 7.64
N ASN A 300 -8.31 -12.31 7.09
CA ASN A 300 -7.07 -12.66 7.75
C ASN A 300 -6.52 -11.42 8.45
N VAL A 301 -6.27 -11.51 9.75
CA VAL A 301 -5.67 -10.43 10.55
C VAL A 301 -4.21 -10.81 10.84
N TYR A 302 -3.28 -10.10 10.22
CA TYR A 302 -1.84 -10.36 10.35
C TYR A 302 -1.27 -9.49 11.46
N PHE A 303 -0.99 -10.08 12.61
CA PHE A 303 -0.34 -9.41 13.73
C PHE A 303 1.17 -9.50 13.61
N THR A 304 1.86 -8.35 13.66
CA THR A 304 3.31 -8.28 13.55
C THR A 304 3.92 -7.26 14.50
N THR A 305 5.25 -7.22 14.60
CA THR A 305 5.97 -6.22 15.40
C THR A 305 6.17 -4.92 14.62
N TRP A 306 6.42 -3.81 15.33
CA TRP A 306 6.45 -2.45 14.78
C TRP A 306 7.78 -2.05 14.12
N ASP A 307 8.72 -2.98 14.05
CA ASP A 307 10.05 -2.78 13.49
C ASP A 307 10.17 -3.23 12.03
N GLU A 308 11.32 -3.00 11.42
CA GLU A 308 11.64 -3.38 10.03
C GLU A 308 11.35 -4.86 9.74
N ASN A 309 11.74 -5.72 10.70
CA ASN A 309 11.55 -7.17 10.55
C ASN A 309 10.07 -7.56 10.53
N GLY A 310 9.27 -6.89 11.36
CA GLY A 310 7.83 -7.06 11.40
C GLY A 310 7.18 -6.71 10.07
N TRP A 311 7.52 -5.57 9.49
CA TRP A 311 7.01 -5.16 8.18
C TRP A 311 7.32 -6.18 7.08
N ILE A 312 8.60 -6.54 6.95
CA ILE A 312 9.04 -7.47 5.91
C ILE A 312 8.34 -8.82 6.04
N LEU A 313 8.32 -9.39 7.24
CA LEU A 313 7.75 -10.72 7.45
C LEU A 313 6.23 -10.73 7.30
N ALA A 314 5.52 -9.68 7.71
CA ALA A 314 4.08 -9.64 7.62
C ALA A 314 3.60 -9.48 6.17
N VAL A 315 4.20 -8.56 5.39
CA VAL A 315 3.86 -8.41 3.98
C VAL A 315 4.22 -9.68 3.21
N LYS A 316 5.40 -10.27 3.46
CA LYS A 316 5.77 -11.56 2.87
C LYS A 316 4.81 -12.68 3.25
N ARG A 317 4.31 -12.72 4.50
CA ARG A 317 3.36 -13.72 4.96
C ARG A 317 2.00 -13.59 4.27
N ALA A 318 1.52 -12.37 4.05
CA ALA A 318 0.27 -12.11 3.36
C ALA A 318 0.37 -12.51 1.87
N VAL A 319 1.48 -12.21 1.22
CA VAL A 319 1.72 -12.51 -0.20
C VAL A 319 2.07 -14.00 -0.42
N HIS A 320 2.84 -14.58 0.47
CA HIS A 320 3.28 -15.99 0.44
C HIS A 320 2.81 -16.74 1.70
N PRO A 321 1.51 -17.08 1.80
CA PRO A 321 0.95 -17.76 2.97
C PRO A 321 1.55 -19.15 3.12
N LYS A 322 1.54 -19.69 4.35
CA LYS A 322 1.91 -21.07 4.61
C LYS A 322 0.87 -22.04 4.04
N PRO A 323 1.25 -23.31 3.82
CA PRO A 323 0.30 -24.32 3.42
C PRO A 323 -0.92 -24.36 4.35
N GLY A 324 -2.12 -24.33 3.76
CA GLY A 324 -3.39 -24.32 4.50
C GLY A 324 -3.93 -22.94 4.88
N GLU A 325 -3.14 -21.87 4.74
CA GLU A 325 -3.62 -20.49 4.91
C GLU A 325 -4.21 -19.95 3.60
N ARG A 326 -5.23 -19.10 3.74
CA ARG A 326 -5.82 -18.42 2.59
C ARG A 326 -4.95 -17.24 2.17
N ARG A 327 -4.59 -17.15 0.88
CA ARG A 327 -3.99 -15.93 0.33
C ARG A 327 -5.08 -14.88 0.15
N PRO A 328 -4.92 -13.65 0.69
CA PRO A 328 -5.88 -12.58 0.44
C PRO A 328 -5.93 -12.22 -1.04
N SER A 329 -7.08 -11.75 -1.50
CA SER A 329 -7.23 -11.10 -2.81
C SER A 329 -7.03 -9.59 -2.71
N VAL A 330 -7.18 -9.04 -1.50
CA VAL A 330 -6.96 -7.64 -1.18
C VAL A 330 -6.25 -7.52 0.16
N LEU A 331 -5.27 -6.64 0.26
CA LEU A 331 -4.57 -6.30 1.49
C LEU A 331 -4.86 -4.84 1.84
N SER A 332 -5.28 -4.57 3.08
CA SER A 332 -5.47 -3.23 3.63
C SER A 332 -4.46 -2.96 4.73
N ILE A 333 -3.90 -1.76 4.72
CA ILE A 333 -2.86 -1.32 5.65
C ILE A 333 -3.25 0.07 6.17
N SER A 334 -3.57 0.14 7.47
CA SER A 334 -3.92 1.37 8.17
C SER A 334 -2.77 1.95 8.99
N TRP A 335 -1.56 1.45 8.76
CA TRP A 335 -0.36 1.80 9.49
C TRP A 335 0.72 2.31 8.53
N ALA A 336 1.40 3.36 8.96
CA ALA A 336 2.43 4.00 8.16
C ALA A 336 3.47 4.71 9.04
N TRP A 337 4.56 5.14 8.43
CA TRP A 337 5.51 6.07 9.04
C TRP A 337 6.10 6.97 7.96
N SER A 338 6.43 8.24 8.31
CA SER A 338 7.03 9.17 7.35
C SER A 338 8.25 8.57 6.64
N GLU A 339 8.37 8.80 5.33
CA GLU A 339 9.56 8.41 4.56
C GLU A 339 10.83 9.06 5.14
N PHE A 340 10.72 10.29 5.62
CA PHE A 340 11.81 11.09 6.15
C PHE A 340 11.42 11.71 7.49
N ASP A 341 12.42 12.03 8.31
CA ASP A 341 12.24 12.81 9.52
C ASP A 341 12.57 14.31 9.31
N THR A 342 12.38 15.11 10.36
CA THR A 342 12.56 16.57 10.36
C THR A 342 13.95 17.08 10.01
N ILE A 343 14.97 16.22 9.93
CA ILE A 343 16.37 16.60 9.78
C ILE A 343 17.02 15.97 8.54
N GLY A 344 16.20 15.36 7.64
CA GLY A 344 16.66 14.86 6.36
C GLY A 344 17.34 13.48 6.42
N GLY A 345 17.12 12.71 7.47
CA GLY A 345 17.45 11.29 7.53
C GLY A 345 16.24 10.45 7.14
N LEU A 346 16.45 9.39 6.36
CA LEU A 346 15.42 8.39 6.10
C LEU A 346 14.99 7.73 7.40
N THR A 347 13.72 7.80 7.74
CA THR A 347 13.16 7.03 8.85
C THR A 347 13.19 5.54 8.51
N TRP A 348 12.82 5.21 7.26
CA TRP A 348 12.98 3.90 6.67
C TRP A 348 14.39 3.74 6.09
N THR A 349 14.98 2.55 6.20
CA THR A 349 16.17 2.26 5.40
C THR A 349 15.77 1.92 3.97
N LYS A 350 16.64 2.27 3.02
CA LYS A 350 16.39 1.92 1.61
C LYS A 350 16.21 0.40 1.43
N ALA A 351 16.97 -0.41 2.16
CA ALA A 351 16.89 -1.86 2.09
C ALA A 351 15.49 -2.39 2.47
N VAL A 352 14.88 -1.81 3.51
CA VAL A 352 13.53 -2.21 3.94
C VAL A 352 12.49 -1.77 2.94
N MET A 353 12.54 -0.52 2.47
CA MET A 353 11.62 -0.03 1.44
C MET A 353 11.72 -0.88 0.17
N ASP A 354 12.92 -1.18 -0.31
CA ASP A 354 13.15 -2.03 -1.48
C ASP A 354 12.60 -3.46 -1.28
N ALA A 355 12.80 -4.05 -0.08
CA ALA A 355 12.34 -5.40 0.23
C ALA A 355 10.81 -5.49 0.32
N VAL A 356 10.16 -4.50 0.93
CA VAL A 356 8.71 -4.42 1.06
C VAL A 356 8.08 -4.09 -0.30
N SER A 357 8.61 -3.10 -1.04
CA SER A 357 8.17 -2.74 -2.39
C SER A 357 8.26 -3.92 -3.36
N THR A 358 9.37 -4.68 -3.32
CA THR A 358 9.52 -5.92 -4.09
C THR A 358 8.42 -6.93 -3.74
N THR A 359 8.02 -7.02 -2.47
CA THR A 359 6.96 -7.94 -2.05
C THR A 359 5.57 -7.45 -2.53
N PHE A 360 5.34 -6.13 -2.60
CA PHE A 360 4.13 -5.60 -3.23
C PHE A 360 4.10 -5.84 -4.75
N GLN A 361 5.26 -5.79 -5.42
CA GLN A 361 5.38 -6.21 -6.82
C GLN A 361 5.04 -7.71 -6.98
N GLU A 362 5.49 -8.55 -6.06
CA GLU A 362 5.13 -9.98 -6.02
C GLU A 362 3.61 -10.15 -5.75
N ALA A 363 2.99 -9.31 -4.92
CA ALA A 363 1.54 -9.30 -4.69
C ALA A 363 0.75 -9.12 -5.98
N ALA A 364 1.21 -8.25 -6.89
CA ALA A 364 0.59 -8.07 -8.20
C ALA A 364 0.59 -9.36 -9.02
N MET A 365 1.65 -10.19 -8.93
CA MET A 365 1.73 -11.46 -9.65
C MET A 365 0.76 -12.53 -9.12
N PHE A 366 0.25 -12.35 -7.91
CA PHE A 366 -0.78 -13.20 -7.32
C PHE A 366 -2.19 -12.61 -7.40
N GLY A 367 -2.34 -11.47 -8.06
CA GLY A 367 -3.61 -10.78 -8.17
C GLY A 367 -4.10 -10.17 -6.86
N ILE A 368 -3.18 -9.76 -5.98
CA ILE A 368 -3.51 -9.07 -4.74
C ILE A 368 -3.53 -7.56 -5.00
N THR A 369 -4.64 -6.92 -4.68
CA THR A 369 -4.72 -5.45 -4.62
C THR A 369 -4.27 -4.98 -3.25
N VAL A 370 -3.39 -3.98 -3.16
CA VAL A 370 -2.90 -3.44 -1.90
C VAL A 370 -3.38 -2.01 -1.72
N PHE A 371 -4.05 -1.74 -0.61
CA PHE A 371 -4.45 -0.40 -0.16
C PHE A 371 -3.66 0.01 1.07
N ALA A 372 -3.33 1.30 1.14
CA ALA A 372 -2.81 1.91 2.37
C ALA A 372 -3.45 3.27 2.62
N ALA A 373 -3.78 3.53 3.88
CA ALA A 373 -4.28 4.83 4.34
C ALA A 373 -3.19 5.90 4.19
N SER A 374 -3.54 7.08 3.67
CA SER A 374 -2.57 8.15 3.38
C SER A 374 -2.11 8.93 4.62
N GLY A 375 -2.65 8.61 5.80
CA GLY A 375 -2.33 9.26 7.06
C GLY A 375 -3.27 10.42 7.41
N ASP A 376 -3.17 10.89 8.65
CA ASP A 376 -4.11 11.80 9.29
C ASP A 376 -3.50 13.15 9.69
N TYR A 377 -2.29 13.41 9.25
CA TYR A 377 -1.50 14.59 9.61
C TYR A 377 -1.17 15.46 8.41
N GLY A 378 -2.08 15.49 7.43
CA GLY A 378 -1.94 16.29 6.24
C GLY A 378 -0.59 16.08 5.54
N SER A 379 -0.07 17.14 4.98
CA SER A 379 1.23 17.16 4.30
C SER A 379 2.44 17.02 5.22
N SER A 380 2.26 16.97 6.55
CA SER A 380 3.37 16.80 7.48
C SER A 380 3.75 15.34 7.73
N ALA A 381 2.88 14.37 7.39
CA ALA A 381 2.98 12.98 7.79
C ALA A 381 3.30 12.78 9.29
N GLY A 382 2.84 13.74 10.13
CA GLY A 382 3.05 13.74 11.57
C GLY A 382 4.41 14.27 12.05
N ILE A 383 5.22 14.83 11.15
CA ILE A 383 6.51 15.44 11.48
C ILE A 383 6.32 16.96 11.61
N PRO A 384 6.48 17.57 12.81
CA PRO A 384 6.38 19.01 12.97
C PRO A 384 7.52 19.75 12.26
N GLY A 385 7.18 20.83 11.52
CA GLY A 385 8.19 21.65 10.85
C GLY A 385 7.68 22.32 9.59
N ALA A 386 8.59 22.98 8.86
CA ALA A 386 8.27 23.72 7.64
C ALA A 386 8.46 22.88 6.36
N THR A 387 8.59 21.58 6.47
CA THR A 387 8.82 20.64 5.36
C THR A 387 7.63 19.68 5.25
N ALA A 388 7.11 19.52 4.04
CA ALA A 388 6.09 18.54 3.74
C ALA A 388 6.70 17.14 3.61
N HIS A 389 5.97 16.14 4.05
CA HIS A 389 6.36 14.74 4.02
C HIS A 389 5.17 13.88 3.59
N VAL A 390 5.47 12.75 2.99
CA VAL A 390 4.52 11.65 2.82
C VAL A 390 5.01 10.45 3.62
N ALA A 391 4.14 9.51 3.90
CA ALA A 391 4.55 8.33 4.64
C ALA A 391 4.70 7.11 3.71
N TYR A 392 5.24 6.03 4.24
CA TYR A 392 5.38 4.73 3.61
C TYR A 392 4.60 3.71 4.47
N PRO A 393 3.82 2.79 3.89
CA PRO A 393 3.90 2.28 2.50
C PRO A 393 2.94 2.94 1.49
N GLU A 394 2.13 3.94 1.85
CA GLU A 394 1.18 4.55 0.91
C GLU A 394 1.86 5.28 -0.27
N SER A 395 3.11 5.67 -0.12
CA SER A 395 3.90 6.27 -1.20
C SER A 395 4.47 5.24 -2.18
N ASP A 396 4.39 3.94 -1.88
CA ASP A 396 4.87 2.90 -2.79
C ASP A 396 4.04 2.88 -4.08
N PRO A 397 4.66 2.89 -5.27
CA PRO A 397 3.93 2.84 -6.54
C PRO A 397 3.08 1.57 -6.75
N TRP A 398 3.35 0.48 -6.02
CA TRP A 398 2.59 -0.77 -6.08
C TRP A 398 1.36 -0.78 -5.16
N VAL A 399 1.20 0.26 -4.34
CA VAL A 399 0.12 0.42 -3.37
C VAL A 399 -0.86 1.48 -3.85
N THR A 400 -2.16 1.25 -3.70
CA THR A 400 -3.19 2.26 -3.91
C THR A 400 -3.37 3.05 -2.62
N SER A 401 -2.93 4.29 -2.62
CA SER A 401 -3.02 5.22 -1.48
C SER A 401 -4.42 5.79 -1.35
N VAL A 402 -4.96 5.79 -0.13
CA VAL A 402 -6.34 6.21 0.15
C VAL A 402 -6.37 7.40 1.10
N GLY A 403 -6.80 8.55 0.59
CA GLY A 403 -7.03 9.77 1.34
C GLY A 403 -8.40 9.83 2.02
N GLY A 404 -8.64 10.92 2.76
CA GLY A 404 -9.83 11.11 3.56
C GLY A 404 -10.77 12.20 3.05
N THR A 405 -12.09 11.94 3.16
CA THR A 405 -13.15 12.89 2.87
C THR A 405 -14.14 13.01 4.01
N THR A 406 -14.91 14.09 4.02
CA THR A 406 -16.04 14.31 4.92
C THR A 406 -17.33 14.34 4.11
N ILE A 407 -18.30 13.50 4.51
CA ILE A 407 -19.64 13.47 3.93
C ILE A 407 -20.58 14.30 4.81
N GLY A 408 -21.37 15.17 4.17
CA GLY A 408 -22.38 15.98 4.82
C GLY A 408 -23.68 16.09 4.03
N ASN A 409 -24.72 16.71 4.62
CA ASN A 409 -26.00 17.01 3.96
C ASN A 409 -26.66 15.79 3.29
N VAL A 410 -26.61 14.63 3.95
CA VAL A 410 -27.14 13.38 3.39
C VAL A 410 -28.66 13.44 3.30
N SER A 411 -29.20 13.24 2.08
CA SER A 411 -30.64 13.15 1.82
C SER A 411 -30.90 12.09 0.75
N GLY A 412 -31.29 10.90 1.16
CA GLY A 412 -31.43 9.73 0.29
C GLY A 412 -30.09 9.28 -0.28
N SER A 413 -29.89 9.38 -1.59
CA SER A 413 -28.61 9.13 -2.28
C SER A 413 -27.82 10.42 -2.58
N SER A 414 -28.38 11.58 -2.25
CA SER A 414 -27.70 12.87 -2.44
C SER A 414 -26.90 13.23 -1.17
N PHE A 415 -25.70 13.72 -1.35
CA PHE A 415 -24.81 14.17 -0.28
C PHE A 415 -23.81 15.18 -0.79
N THR A 416 -23.20 15.93 0.10
CA THR A 416 -22.03 16.74 -0.18
C THR A 416 -20.80 16.00 0.31
N GLU A 417 -19.69 16.13 -0.41
CA GLU A 417 -18.42 15.54 -0.04
C GLU A 417 -17.32 16.58 -0.20
N VAL A 418 -16.48 16.69 0.81
CA VAL A 418 -15.40 17.67 0.87
C VAL A 418 -14.14 16.99 1.40
N THR A 419 -12.98 17.60 1.13
CA THR A 419 -11.70 17.16 1.67
C THR A 419 -11.77 17.10 3.20
N TRP A 420 -11.31 16.00 3.81
CA TRP A 420 -11.24 15.87 5.24
C TRP A 420 -10.10 16.72 5.80
N VAL A 421 -10.44 17.85 6.35
CA VAL A 421 -9.54 18.78 7.01
C VAL A 421 -10.23 19.25 8.29
N ALA A 422 -9.68 18.93 9.43
CA ALA A 422 -10.19 19.40 10.70
C ALA A 422 -9.95 20.89 10.86
N SER A 423 -10.89 21.59 11.48
CA SER A 423 -10.83 23.03 11.73
C SER A 423 -10.49 23.32 13.20
N GLY A 424 -9.52 24.19 13.44
CA GLY A 424 -9.17 24.68 14.77
C GLY A 424 -8.10 23.87 15.49
N VAL A 425 -8.32 23.57 16.79
CA VAL A 425 -7.39 22.77 17.61
C VAL A 425 -7.65 21.26 17.52
N GLU A 426 -8.52 20.87 16.62
CA GLU A 426 -8.88 19.47 16.35
C GLU A 426 -7.92 18.91 15.30
N PHE A 427 -7.54 17.66 15.47
CA PHE A 427 -6.61 16.97 14.57
C PHE A 427 -7.36 16.07 13.63
N GLY A 428 -6.77 15.86 12.50
CA GLY A 428 -7.23 14.99 11.47
C GLY A 428 -7.34 15.75 10.16
N THR A 429 -6.36 15.54 9.33
CA THR A 429 -6.28 16.12 7.99
C THR A 429 -5.76 15.04 7.08
N THR A 430 -6.45 14.83 5.95
CA THR A 430 -6.04 13.84 4.96
C THR A 430 -4.57 13.96 4.59
N GLY A 431 -3.81 12.90 4.74
CA GLY A 431 -2.43 12.83 4.30
C GLY A 431 -2.34 12.95 2.79
N GLY A 432 -1.23 13.49 2.31
CA GLY A 432 -0.98 13.57 0.89
C GLY A 432 0.13 14.58 0.54
N GLY A 433 0.70 14.39 -0.63
CA GLY A 433 1.84 15.17 -1.09
C GLY A 433 2.58 14.50 -2.24
N VAL A 434 3.88 14.76 -2.31
CA VAL A 434 4.79 14.21 -3.33
C VAL A 434 5.94 13.50 -2.63
N SER A 435 6.14 12.23 -2.96
CA SER A 435 7.19 11.38 -2.39
C SER A 435 8.59 11.88 -2.75
N ASP A 436 9.47 11.86 -1.76
CA ASP A 436 10.90 12.08 -1.92
C ASP A 436 11.65 10.79 -2.26
N ALA A 437 11.06 9.62 -1.96
CA ALA A 437 11.68 8.30 -2.15
C ALA A 437 11.38 7.69 -3.53
N PHE A 438 10.19 7.92 -4.07
CA PHE A 438 9.72 7.30 -5.31
C PHE A 438 9.54 8.32 -6.44
N HIS A 439 10.05 7.98 -7.61
CA HIS A 439 9.85 8.77 -8.82
C HIS A 439 8.38 8.80 -9.23
N LEU A 440 8.00 9.85 -9.98
CA LEU A 440 6.69 9.95 -10.58
C LEU A 440 6.45 8.75 -11.51
N PRO A 441 5.48 7.86 -11.21
CA PRO A 441 5.20 6.71 -12.05
C PRO A 441 4.55 7.14 -13.37
N PHE A 442 4.78 6.40 -14.44
CA PHE A 442 4.32 6.77 -15.78
C PHE A 442 2.78 6.94 -15.86
N TRP A 443 2.02 6.15 -15.11
CA TRP A 443 0.57 6.24 -15.10
C TRP A 443 0.03 7.52 -14.42
N GLN A 444 0.87 8.29 -13.70
CA GLN A 444 0.53 9.61 -13.19
C GLN A 444 0.92 10.76 -14.14
N HIS A 445 1.69 10.52 -15.21
CA HIS A 445 2.26 11.58 -16.05
C HIS A 445 1.21 12.53 -16.65
N HIS A 446 0.00 12.06 -16.92
CA HIS A 446 -1.06 12.85 -17.57
C HIS A 446 -2.09 13.44 -16.60
N HIS A 447 -1.84 13.37 -15.29
CA HIS A 447 -2.78 13.80 -14.26
C HIS A 447 -2.36 15.08 -13.51
N ASN A 448 -1.45 15.89 -14.11
CA ASN A 448 -1.02 17.18 -13.56
C ASN A 448 -0.52 17.12 -12.11
N ILE A 449 0.19 16.04 -11.74
CA ILE A 449 0.79 15.92 -10.42
C ILE A 449 1.68 17.16 -10.17
N PRO A 450 1.43 17.95 -9.12
CA PRO A 450 2.24 19.14 -8.83
C PRO A 450 3.66 18.74 -8.43
N PRO A 451 4.64 19.62 -8.59
CA PRO A 451 5.92 19.43 -7.93
C PRO A 451 5.76 19.52 -6.41
N SER A 452 6.70 18.94 -5.67
CA SER A 452 6.76 19.08 -4.21
C SER A 452 6.71 20.55 -3.79
N VAL A 453 5.97 20.84 -2.71
CA VAL A 453 5.94 22.18 -2.09
C VAL A 453 7.23 22.49 -1.31
N ASN A 454 8.09 21.50 -1.11
CA ASN A 454 9.39 21.66 -0.48
C ASN A 454 10.36 22.47 -1.36
N PRO A 455 11.39 23.12 -0.78
CA PRO A 455 12.46 23.74 -1.55
C PRO A 455 13.08 22.74 -2.54
N GLY A 456 13.29 23.20 -3.77
CA GLY A 456 13.79 22.35 -4.86
C GLY A 456 12.70 21.81 -5.79
N HIS A 457 11.44 21.82 -5.35
CA HIS A 457 10.26 21.49 -6.18
C HIS A 457 10.44 20.24 -7.03
N HIS A 458 10.98 19.17 -6.44
CA HIS A 458 11.20 17.91 -7.13
C HIS A 458 9.87 17.30 -7.60
N ARG A 459 9.95 16.37 -8.55
CA ARG A 459 8.83 15.56 -9.02
C ARG A 459 8.99 14.15 -8.49
N GLY A 460 7.93 13.64 -7.88
CA GLY A 460 7.85 12.30 -7.31
C GLY A 460 6.45 11.73 -7.43
N ARG A 461 6.25 10.53 -6.91
CA ARG A 461 4.95 9.89 -6.78
C ARG A 461 4.00 10.81 -6.01
N GLY A 462 2.87 11.16 -6.62
CA GLY A 462 1.79 11.91 -5.96
C GLY A 462 0.85 11.01 -5.17
N VAL A 463 0.56 11.33 -3.93
CA VAL A 463 -0.39 10.65 -3.05
C VAL A 463 -1.44 11.61 -2.51
N PRO A 464 -2.68 11.13 -2.26
CA PRO A 464 -3.23 9.80 -2.45
C PRO A 464 -3.64 9.52 -3.92
N ASP A 465 -4.04 8.26 -4.23
CA ASP A 465 -4.60 7.90 -5.53
C ASP A 465 -6.10 8.17 -5.59
N ILE A 466 -6.80 7.80 -4.54
CA ILE A 466 -8.25 7.98 -4.36
C ILE A 466 -8.51 8.44 -2.94
N ALA A 467 -9.74 8.85 -2.64
CA ALA A 467 -10.13 9.20 -1.29
C ALA A 467 -11.51 8.62 -0.92
N GLY A 468 -11.77 8.49 0.38
CA GLY A 468 -13.04 8.00 0.89
C GLY A 468 -13.39 8.59 2.24
N TYR A 469 -14.56 8.23 2.74
CA TYR A 469 -15.06 8.71 4.03
C TYR A 469 -14.08 8.42 5.16
N ALA A 470 -13.71 9.46 5.90
CA ALA A 470 -12.71 9.43 6.97
C ALA A 470 -13.15 10.26 8.20
N SER A 471 -14.42 10.65 8.26
CA SER A 471 -14.87 11.66 9.22
C SER A 471 -15.87 11.15 10.28
N GLY A 472 -15.84 9.86 10.59
CA GLY A 472 -16.49 9.33 11.78
C GLY A 472 -17.40 8.13 11.57
N TYR A 473 -16.86 6.93 11.68
CA TYR A 473 -17.66 5.72 11.88
C TYR A 473 -18.02 5.51 13.34
N THR A 474 -19.11 4.82 13.54
CA THR A 474 -19.43 4.21 14.83
C THR A 474 -18.98 2.76 14.81
N ILE A 475 -18.16 2.37 15.78
CA ILE A 475 -17.68 1.00 15.97
C ILE A 475 -18.08 0.45 17.34
N VAL A 476 -17.85 -0.84 17.57
CA VAL A 476 -17.98 -1.48 18.88
C VAL A 476 -16.59 -1.83 19.39
N TYR A 477 -16.24 -1.33 20.57
CA TYR A 477 -14.98 -1.63 21.23
C TYR A 477 -15.17 -1.75 22.74
N SER A 478 -14.56 -2.78 23.36
CA SER A 478 -14.65 -3.08 24.80
C SER A 478 -16.09 -3.19 25.32
N GLY A 479 -16.97 -3.80 24.51
CA GLY A 479 -18.39 -4.02 24.83
C GLY A 479 -19.26 -2.78 24.75
N ALA A 480 -18.77 -1.67 24.21
CA ALA A 480 -19.47 -0.41 24.10
C ALA A 480 -19.45 0.15 22.67
N GLN A 481 -20.44 0.97 22.34
CA GLN A 481 -20.43 1.77 21.14
C GLN A 481 -19.42 2.90 21.29
N VAL A 482 -18.51 3.02 20.32
CA VAL A 482 -17.56 4.12 20.19
C VAL A 482 -17.94 4.89 18.93
N PRO A 483 -18.61 6.04 19.08
CA PRO A 483 -18.98 6.86 17.94
C PRO A 483 -17.79 7.71 17.49
N ASP A 484 -17.85 8.15 16.24
CA ASP A 484 -17.02 9.22 15.71
C ASP A 484 -15.51 8.90 15.70
N VAL A 485 -15.19 7.66 15.36
CA VAL A 485 -13.82 7.27 15.06
C VAL A 485 -13.47 7.81 13.68
N GLN A 486 -12.41 8.61 13.56
CA GLN A 486 -12.03 9.32 12.33
C GLN A 486 -10.63 8.92 11.89
N GLY A 487 -10.38 8.99 10.57
CA GLY A 487 -9.06 8.74 9.99
C GLY A 487 -9.12 8.14 8.59
N THR A 488 -8.03 8.26 7.86
CA THR A 488 -7.89 7.61 6.54
C THR A 488 -7.89 6.09 6.66
N SER A 489 -7.65 5.55 7.86
CA SER A 489 -7.88 4.13 8.21
C SER A 489 -9.34 3.68 8.14
N GLU A 490 -10.31 4.59 8.03
CA GLU A 490 -11.70 4.25 7.69
C GLU A 490 -11.87 3.95 6.20
N ALA A 491 -11.13 4.64 5.35
CA ALA A 491 -11.29 4.60 3.91
C ALA A 491 -10.55 3.42 3.26
N ALA A 492 -9.38 3.05 3.75
CA ALA A 492 -8.60 1.93 3.19
C ALA A 492 -9.33 0.58 3.31
N PRO A 493 -9.82 0.12 4.48
CA PRO A 493 -10.58 -1.12 4.60
C PRO A 493 -11.95 -1.06 3.91
N LEU A 494 -12.56 0.13 3.78
CA LEU A 494 -13.79 0.30 2.99
C LEU A 494 -13.56 -0.06 1.52
N TYR A 495 -12.50 0.47 0.90
CA TYR A 495 -12.17 0.14 -0.49
C TYR A 495 -11.59 -1.26 -0.67
N ALA A 496 -10.91 -1.80 0.32
CA ALA A 496 -10.57 -3.23 0.33
C ALA A 496 -11.84 -4.09 0.24
N GLY A 497 -12.88 -3.73 0.97
CA GLY A 497 -14.20 -4.35 0.86
C GLY A 497 -14.83 -4.18 -0.53
N LEU A 498 -14.75 -3.00 -1.14
CA LEU A 498 -15.24 -2.76 -2.51
C LEU A 498 -14.57 -3.67 -3.52
N ILE A 499 -13.24 -3.78 -3.47
CA ILE A 499 -12.52 -4.63 -4.43
C ILE A 499 -12.81 -6.12 -4.20
N ALA A 500 -12.98 -6.55 -2.94
CA ALA A 500 -13.43 -7.91 -2.65
C ALA A 500 -14.83 -8.19 -3.24
N LEU A 501 -15.78 -7.23 -3.16
CA LEU A 501 -17.09 -7.33 -3.84
C LEU A 501 -16.93 -7.41 -5.35
N ILE A 502 -16.10 -6.56 -5.94
CA ILE A 502 -15.83 -6.55 -7.38
C ILE A 502 -15.23 -7.89 -7.83
N ASN A 503 -14.21 -8.40 -7.15
CA ASN A 503 -13.63 -9.71 -7.43
C ASN A 503 -14.69 -10.83 -7.37
N GLY A 504 -15.55 -10.79 -6.34
CA GLY A 504 -16.65 -11.74 -6.19
C GLY A 504 -17.69 -11.68 -7.32
N HIS A 505 -17.97 -10.49 -7.86
CA HIS A 505 -18.84 -10.31 -9.05
C HIS A 505 -18.19 -10.80 -10.33
N LEU A 506 -16.93 -10.47 -10.53
CA LEU A 506 -16.18 -10.85 -11.72
C LEU A 506 -15.83 -12.36 -11.72
N GLY A 507 -15.78 -12.99 -10.55
CA GLY A 507 -15.30 -14.36 -10.37
C GLY A 507 -13.78 -14.50 -10.53
N GLU A 508 -13.05 -13.39 -10.62
CA GLU A 508 -11.62 -13.31 -10.76
C GLU A 508 -11.05 -12.05 -10.08
N ARG A 509 -9.74 -12.03 -9.86
CA ARG A 509 -9.06 -10.94 -9.15
C ARG A 509 -8.70 -9.80 -10.11
N VAL A 510 -8.87 -8.55 -9.69
CA VAL A 510 -8.41 -7.39 -10.48
C VAL A 510 -6.91 -7.15 -10.33
N GLY A 511 -6.31 -7.52 -9.20
CA GLY A 511 -4.87 -7.40 -8.94
C GLY A 511 -4.40 -5.95 -8.81
N TYR A 512 -3.20 -5.64 -9.31
CA TYR A 512 -2.60 -4.32 -9.24
C TYR A 512 -3.44 -3.27 -9.95
N LEU A 513 -3.89 -2.26 -9.20
CA LEU A 513 -5.02 -1.42 -9.61
C LEU A 513 -4.62 -0.05 -10.18
N ASN A 514 -3.50 0.54 -9.71
CA ASN A 514 -3.16 1.93 -10.01
C ASN A 514 -3.17 2.30 -11.50
N PRO A 515 -2.50 1.60 -12.43
CA PRO A 515 -2.54 1.98 -13.85
C PRO A 515 -3.97 1.97 -14.43
N THR A 516 -4.82 1.09 -13.90
CA THR A 516 -6.23 0.99 -14.34
C THR A 516 -7.04 2.20 -13.86
N LEU A 517 -6.88 2.62 -12.57
CA LEU A 517 -7.59 3.78 -12.00
C LEU A 517 -7.25 5.07 -12.75
N TYR A 518 -5.99 5.24 -13.14
CA TYR A 518 -5.50 6.43 -13.84
C TYR A 518 -5.83 6.44 -15.35
N SER A 519 -6.50 5.40 -15.86
CA SER A 519 -6.98 5.40 -17.24
C SER A 519 -8.07 6.46 -17.45
N HIS A 520 -7.95 7.26 -18.50
CA HIS A 520 -8.97 8.24 -18.90
C HIS A 520 -10.38 7.63 -19.05
N ARG A 521 -10.45 6.34 -19.39
CA ARG A 521 -11.72 5.61 -19.52
C ARG A 521 -12.46 5.47 -18.18
N LEU A 522 -11.77 5.54 -17.04
CA LEU A 522 -12.34 5.38 -15.72
C LEU A 522 -12.64 6.70 -15.00
N GLN A 523 -12.40 7.86 -15.59
CA GLN A 523 -12.67 9.16 -14.93
C GLN A 523 -14.12 9.29 -14.44
N HIS A 524 -15.10 8.73 -15.17
CA HIS A 524 -16.50 8.74 -14.77
C HIS A 524 -16.80 7.89 -13.53
N CYS A 525 -15.86 6.99 -13.13
CA CYS A 525 -15.95 6.16 -11.95
C CYS A 525 -15.64 6.92 -10.65
N PHE A 526 -15.18 8.15 -10.76
CA PHE A 526 -14.82 8.97 -9.60
C PHE A 526 -15.78 10.15 -9.42
N ARG A 527 -15.87 10.61 -8.18
CA ARG A 527 -16.43 11.90 -7.81
C ARG A 527 -15.26 12.79 -7.44
N ASP A 528 -14.95 13.73 -8.32
CA ASP A 528 -13.91 14.74 -8.13
C ASP A 528 -14.28 15.66 -6.94
N ILE A 529 -13.31 15.97 -6.09
CA ILE A 529 -13.50 16.78 -4.88
C ILE A 529 -12.56 17.98 -4.97
N ALA A 530 -13.13 19.12 -5.36
CA ALA A 530 -12.40 20.33 -5.64
C ALA A 530 -12.97 21.50 -4.81
N ASP A 531 -12.85 21.40 -3.49
CA ASP A 531 -13.50 22.32 -2.54
C ASP A 531 -12.57 23.46 -2.06
N GLY A 532 -11.32 23.50 -2.54
CA GLY A 532 -10.34 24.52 -2.22
C GLY A 532 -9.71 24.40 -0.82
N ARG A 533 -10.00 23.34 -0.06
CA ARG A 533 -9.35 23.07 1.22
C ARG A 533 -7.89 22.70 1.02
N ASN A 534 -7.08 22.94 2.05
CA ASN A 534 -5.65 22.70 2.02
C ASN A 534 -5.27 21.74 3.16
N ASN A 535 -4.41 20.78 2.85
CA ASN A 535 -3.98 19.74 3.81
C ASN A 535 -2.72 20.12 4.61
N SER A 536 -2.38 21.40 4.74
CA SER A 536 -1.27 21.81 5.61
C SER A 536 -1.53 21.42 7.06
N ASP A 537 -0.51 20.90 7.73
CA ASP A 537 -0.59 20.49 9.13
C ASP A 537 0.77 20.64 9.83
N LEU A 538 0.77 20.76 11.16
CA LEU A 538 1.95 20.84 12.04
C LEU A 538 3.06 21.83 11.58
N GLY A 539 2.68 22.85 10.80
CA GLY A 539 3.61 23.86 10.25
C GLY A 539 4.16 23.54 8.87
N ALA A 540 3.90 22.35 8.32
CA ALA A 540 4.27 22.00 6.97
C ALA A 540 3.37 22.72 5.94
N PRO A 541 3.91 23.18 4.80
CA PRO A 541 3.12 23.72 3.70
C PRO A 541 2.29 22.60 3.06
N GLY A 542 1.02 22.88 2.75
CA GLY A 542 0.09 21.89 2.20
C GLY A 542 -0.21 22.07 0.73
N TYR A 543 -0.95 21.12 0.22
CA TYR A 543 -1.53 21.13 -1.13
C TYR A 543 -3.01 21.49 -1.05
N THR A 544 -3.55 22.01 -2.13
CA THR A 544 -4.95 22.44 -2.19
C THR A 544 -5.76 21.49 -3.06
N SER A 545 -6.95 21.15 -2.60
CA SER A 545 -7.93 20.39 -3.35
C SER A 545 -8.45 21.22 -4.53
N VAL A 546 -8.23 20.74 -5.76
CA VAL A 546 -8.50 21.42 -7.03
C VAL A 546 -9.13 20.44 -8.03
N PRO A 547 -9.77 20.93 -9.11
CA PRO A 547 -10.34 20.03 -10.13
C PRO A 547 -9.31 19.08 -10.76
N GLY A 548 -9.71 17.82 -10.92
CA GLY A 548 -8.85 16.73 -11.36
C GLY A 548 -8.05 16.13 -10.23
N TRP A 549 -6.91 15.52 -10.52
CA TRP A 549 -6.08 14.94 -9.47
C TRP A 549 -5.45 16.03 -8.59
N ASP A 550 -5.52 15.86 -7.29
CA ASP A 550 -4.83 16.70 -6.29
C ASP A 550 -4.24 15.87 -5.14
N ALA A 551 -3.27 16.46 -4.43
CA ALA A 551 -2.56 15.81 -3.34
C ALA A 551 -3.32 15.84 -1.99
N CYS A 552 -4.64 15.96 -1.99
CA CYS A 552 -5.52 15.83 -0.84
C CYS A 552 -6.46 14.64 -1.01
N THR A 553 -7.02 14.48 -2.22
CA THR A 553 -8.09 13.51 -2.51
C THR A 553 -7.81 12.62 -3.73
N GLY A 554 -6.66 12.78 -4.38
CA GLY A 554 -6.30 12.00 -5.57
C GLY A 554 -7.30 12.21 -6.71
N LEU A 555 -7.77 11.11 -7.30
CA LEU A 555 -8.84 11.09 -8.32
C LEU A 555 -10.24 11.34 -7.72
N GLY A 556 -10.35 11.47 -6.39
CA GLY A 556 -11.62 11.62 -5.67
C GLY A 556 -12.20 10.30 -5.17
N SER A 557 -13.50 10.30 -4.77
CA SER A 557 -14.17 9.13 -4.22
C SER A 557 -14.74 8.22 -5.30
N VAL A 558 -14.65 6.89 -5.08
CA VAL A 558 -15.03 5.87 -6.06
C VAL A 558 -16.55 5.65 -6.08
N LYS A 559 -17.14 5.60 -7.26
CA LYS A 559 -18.50 5.11 -7.49
C LYS A 559 -18.44 3.60 -7.78
N GLY A 560 -18.79 2.80 -6.80
CA GLY A 560 -18.54 1.35 -6.81
C GLY A 560 -19.15 0.62 -8.00
N HIS A 561 -20.41 0.87 -8.33
CA HIS A 561 -21.08 0.27 -9.50
C HIS A 561 -20.46 0.71 -10.83
N ALA A 562 -20.05 1.97 -10.95
CA ALA A 562 -19.40 2.46 -12.16
C ALA A 562 -18.06 1.77 -12.36
N LEU A 563 -17.26 1.60 -11.28
CA LEU A 563 -16.00 0.87 -11.35
C LEU A 563 -16.21 -0.60 -11.71
N LEU A 564 -17.17 -1.30 -11.07
CA LEU A 564 -17.50 -2.68 -11.43
C LEU A 564 -17.85 -2.80 -12.92
N LYS A 565 -18.74 -1.93 -13.43
CA LYS A 565 -19.14 -1.95 -14.84
C LYS A 565 -17.98 -1.68 -15.79
N ALA A 566 -17.10 -0.75 -15.45
CA ALA A 566 -15.93 -0.47 -16.27
C ALA A 566 -14.98 -1.69 -16.33
N LEU A 567 -14.79 -2.39 -15.21
CA LEU A 567 -13.98 -3.60 -15.15
C LEU A 567 -14.67 -4.79 -15.84
N GLU A 568 -15.99 -4.97 -15.70
CA GLU A 568 -16.76 -5.98 -16.45
C GLU A 568 -16.64 -5.79 -17.97
N HIS A 569 -16.70 -4.56 -18.47
CA HIS A 569 -16.54 -4.28 -19.89
C HIS A 569 -15.14 -4.66 -20.41
N HIS A 570 -14.11 -4.46 -19.60
CA HIS A 570 -12.78 -4.96 -19.95
C HIS A 570 -12.72 -6.48 -20.03
N LEU A 571 -13.39 -7.19 -19.11
CA LEU A 571 -13.49 -8.65 -19.09
C LEU A 571 -14.31 -9.19 -20.27
N LEU A 572 -15.47 -8.62 -20.52
CA LEU A 572 -16.36 -9.08 -21.61
C LEU A 572 -15.74 -8.85 -23.00
N ALA A 573 -14.97 -7.79 -23.19
CA ALA A 573 -14.22 -7.56 -24.42
C ALA A 573 -13.18 -8.68 -24.67
N VAL A 574 -12.60 -9.22 -23.61
CA VAL A 574 -11.65 -10.34 -23.66
C VAL A 574 -12.33 -11.68 -23.89
N HIS A 575 -13.43 -11.97 -23.16
CA HIS A 575 -14.14 -13.25 -23.27
C HIS A 575 -15.05 -13.37 -24.49
N ALA A 576 -15.48 -12.25 -25.06
CA ALA A 576 -16.36 -12.26 -26.23
C ALA A 576 -15.67 -12.71 -27.52
N GLY A 577 -14.35 -12.93 -27.52
CA GLY A 577 -13.63 -13.43 -28.70
C GLY A 577 -13.92 -12.58 -29.96
N HIS A 578 -14.26 -11.31 -29.80
CA HIS A 578 -14.33 -10.40 -30.92
C HIS A 578 -12.91 -10.19 -31.38
N GLY A 579 -12.60 -10.87 -32.49
CA GLY A 579 -11.29 -10.85 -33.08
C GLY A 579 -10.82 -9.42 -33.25
N GLU A 580 -10.01 -8.94 -32.30
CA GLU A 580 -9.22 -7.77 -32.55
C GLU A 580 -8.44 -8.05 -33.84
N GLU A 581 -8.69 -7.27 -34.86
CA GLU A 581 -7.90 -7.36 -36.08
C GLU A 581 -6.72 -6.41 -35.99
N SER A 582 -5.57 -6.95 -36.27
CA SER A 582 -4.33 -6.18 -36.30
C SER A 582 -3.88 -5.94 -37.72
N PHE A 583 -3.62 -4.70 -38.05
CA PHE A 583 -3.11 -4.28 -39.35
C PHE A 583 -1.66 -3.81 -39.16
N THR A 584 -0.75 -4.42 -39.88
CA THR A 584 0.67 -4.09 -39.81
C THR A 584 1.13 -3.44 -41.11
N GLY A 585 1.84 -2.34 -40.99
CA GLY A 585 2.31 -1.58 -42.14
C GLY A 585 3.23 -0.43 -41.75
N LYS A 586 3.32 0.56 -42.60
CA LYS A 586 3.99 1.83 -42.30
C LYS A 586 2.97 2.96 -42.34
N VAL A 587 3.13 3.93 -41.44
CA VAL A 587 2.31 5.14 -41.50
C VAL A 587 2.62 5.86 -42.81
N ALA A 588 1.60 6.02 -43.65
CA ALA A 588 1.69 6.65 -44.97
C ALA A 588 1.44 8.15 -44.91
N GLY A 589 0.69 8.62 -43.90
CA GLY A 589 0.42 10.03 -43.71
C GLY A 589 -0.45 10.32 -42.50
N LEU A 590 -0.43 11.57 -42.04
CA LEU A 590 -1.29 12.10 -40.99
C LEU A 590 -2.48 12.83 -41.63
N VAL A 591 -3.67 12.69 -41.04
CA VAL A 591 -4.89 13.31 -41.52
C VAL A 591 -5.29 14.42 -40.56
N PHE A 592 -5.58 15.59 -41.13
CA PHE A 592 -6.04 16.78 -40.39
C PHE A 592 -7.36 17.26 -40.95
N ASP A 593 -8.20 17.83 -40.11
CA ASP A 593 -9.42 18.48 -40.55
C ASP A 593 -9.15 19.84 -41.24
N ARG A 594 -10.18 20.50 -41.68
CA ARG A 594 -10.08 21.82 -42.38
C ARG A 594 -9.56 22.94 -41.46
N PHE A 595 -9.45 22.75 -40.16
CA PHE A 595 -8.95 23.70 -39.18
C PHE A 595 -7.53 23.37 -38.75
N GLY A 596 -6.95 22.28 -39.26
CA GLY A 596 -5.60 21.80 -38.93
C GLY A 596 -5.55 20.95 -37.66
N GLU A 597 -6.70 20.51 -37.14
CA GLU A 597 -6.77 19.60 -36.01
C GLU A 597 -6.54 18.15 -36.48
N PHE A 598 -5.75 17.38 -35.72
CA PHE A 598 -5.49 15.98 -36.05
C PHE A 598 -6.78 15.15 -36.00
N GLU A 599 -7.02 14.38 -37.06
CA GLU A 599 -8.23 13.57 -37.25
C GLU A 599 -7.93 12.09 -37.41
N GLY A 600 -6.66 11.71 -37.60
CA GLY A 600 -6.24 10.34 -37.76
C GLY A 600 -5.00 10.16 -38.63
N PHE A 601 -4.82 8.95 -39.14
CA PHE A 601 -3.67 8.61 -39.98
C PHE A 601 -3.98 7.51 -41.00
N LEU A 602 -3.11 7.39 -41.98
CA LEU A 602 -3.16 6.34 -42.99
C LEU A 602 -2.05 5.33 -42.74
N LEU A 603 -2.38 4.04 -42.77
CA LEU A 603 -1.44 2.93 -42.70
C LEU A 603 -1.37 2.21 -44.07
N ALA A 604 -0.17 2.20 -44.68
CA ALA A 604 0.09 1.36 -45.84
C ALA A 604 0.41 -0.07 -45.36
N GLU A 605 -0.48 -1.00 -45.62
CA GLU A 605 -0.42 -2.37 -45.13
C GLU A 605 0.67 -3.18 -45.84
N VAL A 606 1.33 -4.11 -45.13
CA VAL A 606 2.38 -5.00 -45.68
C VAL A 606 1.89 -5.85 -46.84
N HIS A 607 0.61 -6.19 -46.84
CA HIS A 607 0.00 -7.03 -47.91
C HIS A 607 -0.65 -6.22 -49.02
N GLY A 608 -0.47 -4.91 -49.02
CA GLY A 608 -0.99 -3.97 -50.02
C GLY A 608 -2.35 -3.39 -49.61
N GLY A 609 -2.52 -2.10 -49.93
CA GLY A 609 -3.68 -1.30 -49.54
C GLY A 609 -3.33 -0.21 -48.55
N GLU A 610 -4.19 0.79 -48.46
CA GLU A 610 -4.14 1.84 -47.46
C GLU A 610 -5.40 1.80 -46.60
N ARG A 611 -5.21 1.92 -45.27
CA ARG A 611 -6.30 1.98 -44.30
C ARG A 611 -6.26 3.26 -43.51
N LYS A 612 -7.40 3.97 -43.41
CA LYS A 612 -7.52 5.15 -42.54
C LYS A 612 -7.96 4.68 -41.15
N PHE A 613 -7.23 5.18 -40.14
CA PHE A 613 -7.62 5.10 -38.73
C PHE A 613 -7.98 6.50 -38.24
N ASP A 614 -9.07 6.60 -37.50
CA ASP A 614 -9.60 7.85 -36.96
C ASP A 614 -9.20 7.99 -35.48
N SER A 615 -8.62 9.13 -35.10
CA SER A 615 -8.31 9.48 -33.71
C SER A 615 -8.09 10.99 -33.61
N ARG A 616 -8.53 11.58 -32.50
CA ARG A 616 -8.24 12.99 -32.17
C ARG A 616 -7.30 13.13 -30.96
N GLU A 617 -6.77 12.01 -30.48
CA GLU A 617 -5.88 11.98 -29.34
C GLU A 617 -4.50 12.51 -29.72
N LYS A 618 -3.95 13.44 -28.93
CA LYS A 618 -2.61 14.01 -29.15
C LYS A 618 -1.50 12.97 -29.00
N GLU A 619 -1.71 12.02 -28.15
CA GLU A 619 -0.82 10.89 -27.92
C GLU A 619 -0.73 9.99 -29.15
N VAL A 620 -1.86 9.69 -29.77
CA VAL A 620 -1.91 8.94 -31.04
C VAL A 620 -1.18 9.74 -32.12
N GLN A 621 -1.43 11.06 -32.23
CA GLN A 621 -0.73 11.92 -33.17
C GLN A 621 0.79 11.88 -32.98
N GLN A 622 1.28 11.93 -31.74
CA GLN A 622 2.72 11.86 -31.44
C GLN A 622 3.32 10.51 -31.85
N VAL A 623 2.68 9.40 -31.44
CA VAL A 623 3.16 8.03 -31.76
C VAL A 623 3.20 7.80 -33.26
N VAL A 624 2.10 8.12 -33.98
CA VAL A 624 2.06 7.90 -35.43
C VAL A 624 2.91 8.93 -36.20
N GLY A 625 3.07 10.14 -35.67
CA GLY A 625 3.98 11.14 -36.21
C GLY A 625 5.43 10.68 -36.15
N ARG A 626 5.84 10.09 -35.04
CA ARG A 626 7.14 9.45 -34.88
C ARG A 626 7.29 8.25 -35.84
N ALA A 627 6.31 7.37 -35.87
CA ALA A 627 6.31 6.22 -36.79
C ALA A 627 6.44 6.64 -38.27
N TRP A 628 5.78 7.73 -38.64
CA TRP A 628 5.86 8.30 -39.99
C TRP A 628 7.23 8.89 -40.30
N SER A 629 7.78 9.70 -39.39
CA SER A 629 9.08 10.35 -39.60
C SER A 629 10.27 9.37 -39.60
N GLU A 630 10.20 8.34 -38.78
CA GLU A 630 11.25 7.32 -38.62
C GLU A 630 11.05 6.10 -39.54
N HIS A 631 9.92 6.04 -40.29
CA HIS A 631 9.54 4.92 -41.16
C HIS A 631 9.47 3.56 -40.43
N VAL A 632 9.06 3.59 -39.18
CA VAL A 632 8.98 2.41 -38.30
C VAL A 632 7.78 1.55 -38.69
N THR A 633 7.93 0.24 -38.63
CA THR A 633 6.81 -0.69 -38.81
C THR A 633 5.82 -0.55 -37.66
N THR A 634 4.56 -0.30 -37.99
CA THR A 634 3.50 -0.01 -37.05
C THR A 634 2.43 -1.09 -37.12
N THR A 635 2.06 -1.65 -35.99
CA THR A 635 0.88 -2.53 -35.87
C THR A 635 -0.23 -1.77 -35.20
N VAL A 636 -1.39 -1.68 -35.82
CA VAL A 636 -2.61 -1.04 -35.32
C VAL A 636 -3.63 -2.12 -35.05
N THR A 637 -4.09 -2.23 -33.82
CA THR A 637 -5.13 -3.16 -33.41
C THR A 637 -6.47 -2.41 -33.28
N VAL A 638 -7.52 -2.94 -33.82
CA VAL A 638 -8.91 -2.44 -33.78
C VAL A 638 -9.85 -3.51 -33.29
N ARG A 639 -11.03 -3.11 -32.82
CA ARG A 639 -12.04 -4.03 -32.23
C ARG A 639 -12.60 -5.04 -33.22
N ASP A 640 -12.68 -4.68 -34.49
CA ASP A 640 -13.14 -5.52 -35.58
C ASP A 640 -12.62 -4.99 -36.92
N LYS A 641 -12.78 -5.75 -37.98
CA LYS A 641 -12.25 -5.43 -39.32
C LYS A 641 -12.75 -4.11 -39.92
N GLU A 642 -13.91 -3.64 -39.50
CA GLU A 642 -14.51 -2.40 -39.98
C GLU A 642 -14.25 -1.21 -39.06
N ALA A 643 -13.80 -1.44 -37.84
CA ALA A 643 -13.48 -0.40 -36.89
C ALA A 643 -12.30 0.45 -37.37
N ARG A 644 -12.42 1.76 -37.20
CA ARG A 644 -11.39 2.74 -37.58
C ARG A 644 -10.67 3.35 -36.41
N GLU A 645 -11.21 3.21 -35.19
CA GLU A 645 -10.60 3.70 -34.00
C GLU A 645 -9.58 2.69 -33.46
N PRO A 646 -8.29 3.06 -33.34
CA PRO A 646 -7.28 2.18 -32.76
C PRO A 646 -7.58 1.83 -31.31
N VAL A 647 -7.47 0.57 -30.95
CA VAL A 647 -7.44 0.09 -29.56
C VAL A 647 -6.01 0.15 -29.03
N SER A 648 -5.05 -0.19 -29.89
CA SER A 648 -3.62 -0.07 -29.58
C SER A 648 -2.79 0.21 -30.83
N ILE A 649 -1.62 0.86 -30.63
CA ILE A 649 -0.65 1.13 -31.68
C ILE A 649 0.72 0.71 -31.16
N THR A 650 1.34 -0.27 -31.80
CA THR A 650 2.65 -0.79 -31.43
C THR A 650 3.68 -0.43 -32.52
N LEU A 651 4.77 0.20 -32.14
CA LEU A 651 5.92 0.45 -33.01
C LEU A 651 6.93 -0.69 -32.89
N ARG A 652 7.42 -1.23 -34.02
CA ARG A 652 8.47 -2.25 -34.04
C ARG A 652 9.72 -1.65 -34.65
N ASP A 653 10.71 -1.38 -33.84
CA ASP A 653 12.05 -1.04 -34.32
C ASP A 653 12.65 -2.23 -35.08
N HIS A 654 13.24 -1.96 -36.23
CA HIS A 654 14.09 -2.93 -36.90
C HIS A 654 15.44 -2.93 -36.16
N SER A 655 15.66 -3.92 -35.27
CA SER A 655 17.00 -4.30 -34.83
C SER A 655 17.75 -4.99 -35.97
#